data_456798c511b4f9139424b3a079722bc6
#
_entry.id   456798c511b4f9139424b3a079722bc6
#
_cell.length_a   1.000
_cell.length_b   1.000
_cell.length_c   1.000
_cell.angle_alpha   90.00
_cell.angle_beta   90.00
_cell.angle_gamma   90.00
#
_symmetry.space_group_name_H-M   'P 1'
#
loop_
_entity.id
_entity.type
_entity.pdbx_description
1 polymer ?
#
loop_
_entity_poly.entity_id
_entity_poly.type
_entity_poly.pdbx_seq_one_letter_code
_entity_poly.pdbx_strand_id
1 'polypeptide(L)'
;TSVSLSKDGELTLAPEARAVFAPDENLALALAGDRHGNLYVGTGHGGKVFRVDSQGHGSLFFTASEPDVFTLAVGPDGALYVGSSPDGKIYRVSPDGKSKVFYEPKTKYIWALTFDHEGRLYAGTGDQGKILRIGPDGKGEVFYDTKQTHVMCMTLDRQGNLLAGTVPNGLIYRFTPQGKAFVIYQAELPEIHALATDAQGRVYAAALGGAGGKGSQEMFGPTGLPAHAPTAVTTVTVTASAGNDGDLPESDQAAQAPPANNRNQTPSFNRALTPAVPFAVPKLPQGKGSLIEIQPDYSAETLWTSNTESIFGLAVRGPDVLFSTDSNGRIFDLSPSPDGDRLTLLTETREALATRLWLDGQDLYAATTNVAKLFRLGNEPGHEGSYESSVKDTKFISHWGTLAWRGDNPSGTSIEFFTRSGNTDRPDQTWSDWAGPYRDSSGGAITSPPARYIQWKAVFHGSGNAAPMLDDVTVAYLNENLPPQIRSLNVSAGGERTGPAGSSPVPSVYPGMTVGVSGPTASFSATSTVGAPAKVPITFTWQADDPNGDQLRYALYVKAADENQWHLLKDKMRQTSYQLEPDTITDGKYVARLVASDEDSNPPSTARKTDLVSAPFWVDNTPPSVHLREQQVKEGEAVVQFDAEDATSPLRSAEVSTDGRDWHDVNSDDGIVDSRREAFTVKTGKLSPGEHVVTLRVYDTAGNAGLGKAVVNVVGGDTTKDR
;
A
#
# COMPACT_ATOMS: atom_id res chain seq x y z
N THR A 1 -5.68 26.18 -3.66
CA THR A 1 -7.13 25.89 -3.65
C THR A 1 -7.84 26.98 -2.87
N SER A 2 -8.93 27.50 -3.43
CA SER A 2 -9.79 28.47 -2.75
C SER A 2 -10.83 27.78 -1.84
N VAL A 3 -10.54 26.54 -1.41
CA VAL A 3 -11.41 25.72 -0.56
C VAL A 3 -10.57 25.17 0.59
N SER A 4 -11.09 25.32 1.79
CA SER A 4 -10.56 24.74 3.04
C SER A 4 -11.12 23.35 3.23
N LEU A 5 -10.32 22.46 3.87
CA LEU A 5 -10.70 21.09 4.15
C LEU A 5 -10.45 20.80 5.63
N SER A 6 -11.50 20.41 6.36
CA SER A 6 -11.39 19.95 7.76
C SER A 6 -10.85 18.52 7.83
N LYS A 7 -10.35 18.12 9.02
CA LYS A 7 -9.93 16.73 9.29
C LYS A 7 -11.07 15.71 9.14
N ASP A 8 -12.32 16.18 9.31
CA ASP A 8 -13.53 15.36 9.24
C ASP A 8 -14.07 15.25 7.80
N GLY A 9 -13.40 15.88 6.83
CA GLY A 9 -13.72 15.82 5.41
C GLY A 9 -14.63 16.95 4.92
N GLU A 10 -15.02 17.89 5.78
CA GLU A 10 -15.85 19.04 5.41
C GLU A 10 -15.08 20.00 4.50
N LEU A 11 -15.72 20.46 3.44
CA LEU A 11 -15.18 21.43 2.52
C LEU A 11 -15.96 22.74 2.62
N THR A 12 -15.25 23.87 2.70
CA THR A 12 -15.85 25.20 2.65
C THR A 12 -14.95 26.17 1.89
N LEU A 13 -15.41 27.39 1.62
CA LEU A 13 -14.57 28.39 1.00
C LEU A 13 -13.41 28.78 1.91
N ALA A 14 -12.20 28.73 1.37
CA ALA A 14 -11.02 29.24 2.05
C ALA A 14 -11.04 30.77 2.15
N PRO A 15 -10.34 31.36 3.15
CA PRO A 15 -9.98 32.76 3.09
C PRO A 15 -9.25 33.10 1.78
N GLU A 16 -9.51 34.25 1.21
CA GLU A 16 -8.82 34.66 0.00
C GLU A 16 -7.32 34.80 0.25
N ALA A 17 -6.53 33.93 -0.37
CA ALA A 17 -5.07 33.99 -0.33
C ALA A 17 -4.56 34.75 -1.56
N ARG A 18 -4.08 35.98 -1.35
CA ARG A 18 -3.58 36.84 -2.43
C ARG A 18 -2.07 37.06 -2.27
N ALA A 19 -1.30 36.80 -3.33
CA ALA A 19 0.09 37.24 -3.38
C ALA A 19 0.12 38.76 -3.48
N VAL A 20 0.57 39.43 -2.43
CA VAL A 20 0.63 40.88 -2.33
C VAL A 20 1.97 41.46 -2.78
N PHE A 21 3.03 40.63 -2.69
CA PHE A 21 4.37 40.98 -3.14
C PHE A 21 5.13 39.79 -3.62
N ALA A 22 5.90 39.92 -4.69
CA ALA A 22 6.79 38.89 -5.23
C ALA A 22 8.10 39.57 -5.66
N PRO A 23 9.15 39.53 -4.81
CA PRO A 23 10.48 40.01 -5.22
C PRO A 23 11.10 39.05 -6.25
N ASP A 24 12.06 39.57 -7.05
CA ASP A 24 12.87 38.73 -7.94
C ASP A 24 13.92 37.96 -7.12
N GLU A 25 13.45 37.10 -6.23
CA GLU A 25 14.25 36.26 -5.33
C GLU A 25 13.57 34.89 -5.19
N ASN A 26 14.39 33.88 -4.86
CA ASN A 26 13.85 32.52 -4.71
C ASN A 26 13.35 32.20 -3.28
N LEU A 27 13.84 32.93 -2.28
CA LEU A 27 13.70 32.53 -0.89
C LEU A 27 13.30 33.73 -0.04
N ALA A 28 12.12 33.71 0.55
CA ALA A 28 11.74 34.59 1.65
C ALA A 28 11.89 33.80 2.96
N LEU A 29 12.83 34.21 3.83
CA LEU A 29 13.25 33.46 5.01
C LEU A 29 12.83 34.12 6.33
N ALA A 30 12.64 35.43 6.32
CA ALA A 30 12.31 36.21 7.49
C ALA A 30 11.16 37.17 7.22
N LEU A 31 10.34 37.41 8.23
CA LEU A 31 9.20 38.33 8.16
C LEU A 31 9.06 39.08 9.48
N ALA A 32 8.90 40.39 9.41
CA ALA A 32 8.62 41.24 10.57
C ALA A 32 7.72 42.40 10.15
N GLY A 33 6.86 42.89 11.06
CA GLY A 33 6.00 44.06 10.82
C GLY A 33 6.33 45.21 11.75
N ASP A 34 6.10 46.45 11.30
CA ASP A 34 6.20 47.63 12.10
C ASP A 34 4.80 48.16 12.54
N ARG A 35 4.79 49.14 13.43
CA ARG A 35 3.54 49.74 13.94
C ARG A 35 2.79 50.60 12.93
N HIS A 36 3.38 50.81 11.72
CA HIS A 36 2.80 51.64 10.65
C HIS A 36 2.16 50.74 9.57
N GLY A 37 2.13 49.40 9.78
CA GLY A 37 1.59 48.44 8.82
C GLY A 37 2.55 48.08 7.69
N ASN A 38 3.85 48.45 7.77
CA ASN A 38 4.84 47.95 6.84
C ASN A 38 5.33 46.57 7.25
N LEU A 39 5.50 45.69 6.26
CA LEU A 39 6.12 44.39 6.43
C LEU A 39 7.54 44.40 5.84
N TYR A 40 8.44 43.74 6.49
CA TYR A 40 9.82 43.55 6.05
C TYR A 40 10.06 42.09 5.73
N VAL A 41 10.53 41.81 4.52
CA VAL A 41 10.79 40.46 4.01
C VAL A 41 12.28 40.30 3.81
N GLY A 42 12.93 39.43 4.58
CA GLY A 42 14.33 39.05 4.46
C GLY A 42 14.49 37.86 3.52
N THR A 43 15.47 37.93 2.61
CA THR A 43 15.67 36.91 1.57
C THR A 43 16.99 36.15 1.74
N GLY A 44 17.05 34.97 1.09
CA GLY A 44 18.29 34.21 0.95
C GLY A 44 18.97 34.44 -0.39
N HIS A 45 20.30 34.12 -0.43
CA HIS A 45 21.23 34.22 -1.55
C HIS A 45 21.57 35.63 -2.06
N GLY A 46 20.84 36.65 -1.67
CA GLY A 46 21.11 38.02 -2.06
C GLY A 46 21.27 38.98 -0.89
N GLY A 47 21.03 38.52 0.35
CA GLY A 47 21.09 39.34 1.56
C GLY A 47 20.13 40.54 1.56
N LYS A 48 19.08 40.50 0.74
CA LYS A 48 18.17 41.64 0.56
C LYS A 48 17.05 41.62 1.58
N VAL A 49 16.64 42.83 1.98
CA VAL A 49 15.43 43.07 2.78
C VAL A 49 14.55 44.02 2.01
N PHE A 50 13.33 43.59 1.76
CA PHE A 50 12.30 44.43 1.12
C PHE A 50 11.34 45.00 2.16
N ARG A 51 10.90 46.22 1.98
CA ARG A 51 9.80 46.81 2.73
C ARG A 51 8.56 46.80 1.86
N VAL A 52 7.47 46.26 2.36
CA VAL A 52 6.16 46.16 1.72
C VAL A 52 5.18 47.04 2.52
N ASP A 53 4.57 48.01 1.89
CA ASP A 53 3.60 48.86 2.55
C ASP A 53 2.21 48.20 2.69
N SER A 54 1.28 48.86 3.39
CA SER A 54 -0.08 48.35 3.61
C SER A 54 -0.90 48.18 2.30
N GLN A 55 -0.45 48.76 1.18
CA GLN A 55 -1.05 48.58 -0.15
C GLN A 55 -0.43 47.41 -0.93
N GLY A 56 0.60 46.79 -0.42
CA GLY A 56 1.33 45.71 -1.06
C GLY A 56 2.47 46.18 -2.00
N HIS A 57 2.81 47.49 -2.01
CA HIS A 57 3.93 47.96 -2.80
C HIS A 57 5.24 47.65 -2.10
N GLY A 58 6.04 46.78 -2.69
CA GLY A 58 7.34 46.37 -2.17
C GLY A 58 8.50 47.17 -2.80
N SER A 59 9.49 47.52 -2.00
CA SER A 59 10.72 48.18 -2.44
C SER A 59 11.93 47.60 -1.68
N LEU A 60 13.10 47.55 -2.36
CA LEU A 60 14.34 47.20 -1.71
C LEU A 60 14.64 48.21 -0.62
N PHE A 61 14.78 47.76 0.62
CA PHE A 61 15.01 48.59 1.79
C PHE A 61 16.46 48.53 2.29
N PHE A 62 17.07 47.33 2.26
CA PHE A 62 18.44 47.12 2.73
C PHE A 62 19.06 45.92 2.02
N THR A 63 20.39 45.92 1.89
CA THR A 63 21.18 44.77 1.45
C THR A 63 22.31 44.53 2.42
N ALA A 64 22.35 43.36 3.04
CA ALA A 64 23.47 42.90 3.87
C ALA A 64 24.69 42.55 3.03
N SER A 65 25.86 42.50 3.63
CA SER A 65 27.07 41.98 2.96
C SER A 65 27.09 40.44 2.90
N GLU A 66 26.33 39.81 3.77
CA GLU A 66 26.13 38.36 3.83
C GLU A 66 24.92 37.96 2.97
N PRO A 67 24.93 36.75 2.35
CA PRO A 67 23.89 36.36 1.39
C PRO A 67 22.52 36.07 1.99
N ASP A 68 22.45 35.70 3.29
CA ASP A 68 21.21 35.21 3.88
C ASP A 68 20.73 36.07 5.06
N VAL A 69 19.44 36.38 5.08
CA VAL A 69 18.74 37.06 6.18
C VAL A 69 17.73 36.12 6.79
N PHE A 70 18.09 35.47 7.89
CA PHE A 70 17.22 34.49 8.56
C PHE A 70 16.26 35.05 9.58
N THR A 71 16.54 36.25 10.08
CA THR A 71 15.72 36.85 11.14
C THR A 71 15.68 38.36 11.04
N LEU A 72 14.53 38.91 11.37
CA LEU A 72 14.23 40.33 11.41
C LEU A 72 13.52 40.66 12.71
N ALA A 73 13.81 41.79 13.30
CA ALA A 73 13.05 42.33 14.43
C ALA A 73 12.95 43.86 14.32
N VAL A 74 11.77 44.40 14.56
CA VAL A 74 11.57 45.86 14.66
C VAL A 74 11.76 46.29 16.10
N GLY A 75 12.69 47.19 16.35
CA GLY A 75 13.00 47.70 17.67
C GLY A 75 11.99 48.70 18.17
N PRO A 76 11.98 49.01 19.48
CA PRO A 76 11.10 50.04 20.09
C PRO A 76 11.36 51.42 19.53
N ASP A 77 12.56 51.65 18.96
CA ASP A 77 12.98 52.88 18.30
C ASP A 77 12.50 52.98 16.82
N GLY A 78 11.71 51.97 16.36
CA GLY A 78 11.19 51.89 15.00
C GLY A 78 12.22 51.49 13.95
N ALA A 79 13.49 51.19 14.32
CA ALA A 79 14.50 50.71 13.42
C ALA A 79 14.35 49.19 13.21
N LEU A 80 14.71 48.73 12.00
CA LEU A 80 14.78 47.32 11.70
C LEU A 80 16.14 46.72 12.08
N TYR A 81 16.13 45.63 12.82
CA TYR A 81 17.33 44.85 13.14
C TYR A 81 17.36 43.58 12.27
N VAL A 82 18.47 43.40 11.59
CA VAL A 82 18.61 42.35 10.56
C VAL A 82 19.73 41.40 11.00
N GLY A 83 19.39 40.12 11.18
CA GLY A 83 20.37 39.07 11.45
C GLY A 83 20.79 38.37 10.15
N SER A 84 22.06 38.49 9.79
CA SER A 84 22.62 37.92 8.57
C SER A 84 23.49 36.69 8.79
N SER A 85 23.76 35.92 7.73
CA SER A 85 24.57 34.67 7.74
C SER A 85 25.16 34.40 6.34
N PRO A 86 26.28 33.62 6.23
CA PRO A 86 27.24 33.29 7.27
C PRO A 86 28.00 34.54 7.73
N ASP A 87 28.91 34.43 8.68
CA ASP A 87 29.57 35.56 9.34
C ASP A 87 28.59 36.48 10.08
N GLY A 88 27.77 35.87 10.91
CA GLY A 88 26.61 36.44 11.56
C GLY A 88 26.82 37.85 12.11
N LYS A 89 26.23 38.83 11.44
CA LYS A 89 26.16 40.22 11.86
C LYS A 89 24.73 40.64 12.15
N ILE A 90 24.61 41.59 13.04
CA ILE A 90 23.33 42.26 13.32
C ILE A 90 23.44 43.68 12.83
N TYR A 91 22.65 44.03 11.82
CA TYR A 91 22.54 45.40 11.32
C TYR A 91 21.37 46.10 11.96
N ARG A 92 21.51 47.41 12.18
CA ARG A 92 20.42 48.32 12.52
C ARG A 92 20.18 49.22 11.32
N VAL A 93 18.95 49.18 10.80
CA VAL A 93 18.51 49.97 9.65
C VAL A 93 17.41 50.93 10.14
N SER A 94 17.69 52.23 10.10
CA SER A 94 16.71 53.24 10.51
C SER A 94 15.56 53.37 9.52
N PRO A 95 14.40 53.94 9.91
CA PRO A 95 13.24 54.05 9.02
C PRO A 95 13.51 54.80 7.70
N ASP A 96 14.54 55.66 7.67
CA ASP A 96 15.03 56.37 6.50
C ASP A 96 15.99 55.53 5.62
N GLY A 97 16.25 54.25 5.96
CA GLY A 97 17.07 53.34 5.22
C GLY A 97 18.59 53.41 5.51
N LYS A 98 19.03 54.26 6.42
CA LYS A 98 20.45 54.32 6.83
C LYS A 98 20.76 53.12 7.72
N SER A 99 21.81 52.41 7.35
CA SER A 99 22.24 51.17 8.00
C SER A 99 23.61 51.29 8.63
N LYS A 100 23.82 50.53 9.72
CA LYS A 100 25.11 50.28 10.32
C LYS A 100 25.17 48.88 10.92
N VAL A 101 26.36 48.31 11.03
CA VAL A 101 26.59 47.13 11.85
C VAL A 101 26.32 47.54 13.30
N PHE A 102 25.34 46.91 13.92
CA PHE A 102 24.95 47.16 15.31
C PHE A 102 25.77 46.33 16.29
N TYR A 103 25.95 45.02 15.92
CA TYR A 103 26.72 44.10 16.75
C TYR A 103 27.29 42.97 15.88
N GLU A 104 28.51 42.52 16.17
CA GLU A 104 29.22 41.44 15.50
C GLU A 104 29.71 40.39 16.50
N PRO A 105 28.90 39.29 16.71
CA PRO A 105 29.18 38.31 17.77
C PRO A 105 30.28 37.29 17.38
N LYS A 106 30.81 37.30 16.20
CA LYS A 106 31.76 36.30 15.68
C LYS A 106 31.25 34.86 15.72
N THR A 107 30.02 34.69 15.28
CA THR A 107 29.35 33.40 15.07
C THR A 107 28.95 33.28 13.62
N LYS A 108 28.71 32.07 13.13
CA LYS A 108 28.28 31.88 11.72
C LYS A 108 26.87 32.35 11.46
N TYR A 109 25.96 32.06 12.37
CA TYR A 109 24.53 32.22 12.13
C TYR A 109 23.86 33.03 13.21
N ILE A 110 22.97 33.95 12.81
CA ILE A 110 21.98 34.58 13.66
C ILE A 110 20.62 34.04 13.24
N TRP A 111 20.07 33.12 14.04
CA TRP A 111 18.82 32.43 13.73
C TRP A 111 17.58 33.16 14.22
N ALA A 112 17.67 33.84 15.36
CA ALA A 112 16.53 34.46 15.99
C ALA A 112 16.92 35.82 16.62
N LEU A 113 16.04 36.80 16.49
CA LEU A 113 16.13 38.11 17.12
C LEU A 113 14.79 38.42 17.83
N THR A 114 14.84 38.91 19.06
CA THR A 114 13.65 39.39 19.76
C THR A 114 14.03 40.50 20.75
N PHE A 115 13.13 41.44 20.98
CA PHE A 115 13.31 42.51 21.97
C PHE A 115 12.53 42.21 23.25
N ASP A 116 13.09 42.53 24.41
CA ASP A 116 12.32 42.56 25.63
C ASP A 116 11.62 43.92 25.82
N HIS A 117 10.82 44.01 26.90
CA HIS A 117 10.08 45.22 27.25
C HIS A 117 10.97 46.41 27.66
N GLU A 118 12.24 46.13 27.99
CA GLU A 118 13.23 47.15 28.34
C GLU A 118 14.01 47.64 27.11
N GLY A 119 13.72 47.12 25.92
CA GLY A 119 14.38 47.48 24.67
C GLY A 119 15.75 46.85 24.47
N ARG A 120 16.08 45.80 25.23
CA ARG A 120 17.30 45.00 25.00
C ARG A 120 17.03 43.97 23.91
N LEU A 121 17.96 43.83 22.98
CA LEU A 121 17.88 42.87 21.92
C LEU A 121 18.50 41.53 22.38
N TYR A 122 17.75 40.45 22.21
CA TYR A 122 18.28 39.10 22.33
C TYR A 122 18.53 38.49 20.95
N ALA A 123 19.67 37.81 20.81
CA ALA A 123 20.07 37.13 19.58
C ALA A 123 20.42 35.68 19.86
N GLY A 124 19.71 34.75 19.17
CA GLY A 124 19.97 33.31 19.15
C GLY A 124 20.97 32.97 18.07
N THR A 125 22.08 32.35 18.47
CA THR A 125 23.18 32.07 17.57
C THR A 125 23.20 30.60 17.11
N GLY A 126 23.79 30.37 15.95
CA GLY A 126 24.16 29.04 15.45
C GLY A 126 25.64 28.73 15.66
N ASP A 127 25.98 27.44 15.53
CA ASP A 127 27.35 26.90 15.67
C ASP A 127 27.86 26.85 17.11
N GLN A 128 27.39 27.73 17.99
CA GLN A 128 27.78 27.78 19.41
C GLN A 128 26.59 27.76 20.38
N GLY A 129 25.35 27.83 19.87
CA GLY A 129 24.11 27.77 20.66
C GLY A 129 24.03 28.77 21.81
N LYS A 130 24.57 29.97 21.61
CA LYS A 130 24.54 31.04 22.63
C LYS A 130 23.35 31.95 22.43
N ILE A 131 22.83 32.44 23.53
CA ILE A 131 21.89 33.57 23.57
C ILE A 131 22.68 34.81 24.01
N LEU A 132 22.67 35.81 23.16
CA LEU A 132 23.32 37.09 23.44
C LEU A 132 22.27 38.11 23.89
N ARG A 133 22.63 39.01 24.79
CA ARG A 133 21.84 40.17 25.21
C ARG A 133 22.61 41.43 24.83
N ILE A 134 21.97 42.30 24.06
CA ILE A 134 22.61 43.48 23.49
C ILE A 134 21.79 44.70 23.92
N GLY A 135 22.47 45.64 24.57
CA GLY A 135 21.87 46.89 25.02
C GLY A 135 21.59 47.85 23.86
N PRO A 136 20.78 48.89 24.09
CA PRO A 136 20.52 49.94 23.07
C PRO A 136 21.76 50.68 22.61
N ASP A 137 22.86 50.65 23.39
CA ASP A 137 24.16 51.22 23.07
C ASP A 137 25.01 50.32 22.14
N GLY A 138 24.50 49.14 21.74
CA GLY A 138 25.19 48.17 20.92
C GLY A 138 26.23 47.30 21.64
N LYS A 139 26.31 47.39 22.99
CA LYS A 139 27.17 46.52 23.77
C LYS A 139 26.44 45.21 24.08
N GLY A 140 27.06 44.08 23.71
CA GLY A 140 26.50 42.76 23.91
C GLY A 140 27.30 41.92 24.90
N GLU A 141 26.62 41.02 25.56
CA GLU A 141 27.17 40.01 26.47
C GLU A 141 26.53 38.64 26.16
N VAL A 142 27.19 37.55 26.55
CA VAL A 142 26.59 36.22 26.54
C VAL A 142 25.61 36.15 27.71
N PHE A 143 24.31 36.16 27.38
CA PHE A 143 23.24 36.02 28.35
C PHE A 143 23.17 34.58 28.88
N TYR A 144 23.28 33.59 27.95
CA TYR A 144 23.27 32.19 28.33
C TYR A 144 23.95 31.33 27.26
N ASP A 145 24.66 30.29 27.69
CA ASP A 145 25.24 29.27 26.83
C ASP A 145 24.43 27.97 26.97
N THR A 146 23.63 27.63 25.96
CA THR A 146 22.70 26.50 26.02
C THR A 146 23.36 25.15 25.95
N LYS A 147 24.64 25.09 25.54
CA LYS A 147 25.38 23.86 25.21
C LYS A 147 24.72 23.03 24.06
N GLN A 148 23.82 23.66 23.35
CA GLN A 148 23.25 23.12 22.10
C GLN A 148 24.06 23.67 20.91
N THR A 149 23.78 23.18 19.71
CA THR A 149 24.46 23.67 18.50
C THR A 149 23.83 24.98 18.03
N HIS A 150 22.51 25.05 17.99
CA HIS A 150 21.78 26.23 17.53
C HIS A 150 20.64 26.61 18.48
N VAL A 151 20.37 27.91 18.56
CA VAL A 151 19.14 28.49 19.12
C VAL A 151 18.32 28.98 17.93
N MET A 152 17.34 28.18 17.51
CA MET A 152 16.61 28.35 16.24
C MET A 152 15.54 29.42 16.30
N CYS A 153 14.84 29.54 17.42
CA CYS A 153 13.74 30.47 17.60
C CYS A 153 13.70 31.01 19.03
N MET A 154 13.19 32.23 19.17
CA MET A 154 12.97 32.87 20.45
C MET A 154 11.69 33.69 20.42
N THR A 155 11.00 33.76 21.55
CA THR A 155 9.86 34.64 21.80
C THR A 155 9.80 35.01 23.26
N LEU A 156 8.95 35.95 23.61
CA LEU A 156 8.69 36.27 25.02
C LEU A 156 7.37 35.66 25.49
N ASP A 157 7.34 35.20 26.72
CA ASP A 157 6.07 34.91 27.36
C ASP A 157 5.43 36.21 27.92
N ARG A 158 4.19 36.07 28.37
CA ARG A 158 3.43 37.22 28.90
C ARG A 158 4.05 37.88 30.15
N GLN A 159 4.87 37.13 30.86
CA GLN A 159 5.59 37.64 32.05
C GLN A 159 6.93 38.29 31.70
N GLY A 160 7.26 38.35 30.40
CA GLY A 160 8.53 38.91 29.94
C GLY A 160 9.72 37.96 30.08
N ASN A 161 9.49 36.65 30.33
CA ASN A 161 10.56 35.68 30.29
C ASN A 161 10.86 35.32 28.83
N LEU A 162 12.13 35.10 28.52
CA LEU A 162 12.55 34.68 27.20
C LEU A 162 12.35 33.16 27.06
N LEU A 163 11.67 32.76 26.01
CA LEU A 163 11.57 31.35 25.54
C LEU A 163 12.53 31.15 24.39
N ALA A 164 13.22 30.00 24.37
CA ALA A 164 14.15 29.67 23.30
C ALA A 164 14.05 28.18 22.92
N GLY A 165 13.91 27.90 21.63
CA GLY A 165 13.91 26.56 21.04
C GLY A 165 15.26 26.23 20.42
N THR A 166 15.74 25.01 20.60
CA THR A 166 17.11 24.60 20.26
C THR A 166 17.15 23.31 19.43
N VAL A 167 18.33 23.05 18.87
CA VAL A 167 18.74 21.82 18.19
C VAL A 167 20.15 21.42 18.68
N PRO A 168 20.52 20.12 18.84
CA PRO A 168 19.87 18.92 18.30
C PRO A 168 18.95 18.15 19.29
N ASN A 169 18.73 18.63 20.51
CA ASN A 169 18.02 17.86 21.53
C ASN A 169 16.56 18.28 21.74
N GLY A 170 15.99 19.13 20.87
CA GLY A 170 14.60 19.55 20.96
C GLY A 170 14.22 20.22 22.29
N LEU A 171 15.13 20.99 22.88
CA LEU A 171 14.90 21.61 24.19
C LEU A 171 14.23 22.97 24.04
N ILE A 172 13.25 23.22 24.88
CA ILE A 172 12.61 24.53 25.05
C ILE A 172 13.01 25.09 26.42
N TYR A 173 13.74 26.17 26.37
CA TYR A 173 14.19 26.89 27.57
C TYR A 173 13.26 28.06 27.89
N ARG A 174 13.12 28.35 29.18
CA ARG A 174 12.55 29.58 29.71
C ARG A 174 13.59 30.27 30.56
N PHE A 175 13.83 31.53 30.30
CA PHE A 175 14.79 32.36 31.05
C PHE A 175 14.08 33.52 31.74
N THR A 176 14.32 33.69 33.02
CA THR A 176 13.87 34.92 33.68
C THR A 176 14.69 36.12 33.16
N PRO A 177 14.21 37.38 33.30
CA PRO A 177 15.00 38.57 32.93
C PRO A 177 16.37 38.64 33.59
N GLN A 178 16.56 37.97 34.75
CA GLN A 178 17.81 37.87 35.49
C GLN A 178 18.73 36.76 35.00
N GLY A 179 18.32 35.97 34.00
CA GLY A 179 19.14 34.92 33.38
C GLY A 179 19.03 33.53 34.03
N LYS A 180 18.07 33.30 34.96
CA LYS A 180 17.83 31.95 35.46
C LYS A 180 17.14 31.12 34.43
N ALA A 181 17.82 30.05 33.97
CA ALA A 181 17.32 29.13 32.96
C ALA A 181 16.53 27.97 33.57
N PHE A 182 15.50 27.55 32.88
CA PHE A 182 14.75 26.33 33.15
C PHE A 182 14.33 25.69 31.83
N VAL A 183 14.48 24.36 31.66
CA VAL A 183 13.95 23.62 30.52
C VAL A 183 12.51 23.28 30.84
N ILE A 184 11.57 23.83 30.07
CA ILE A 184 10.13 23.61 30.26
C ILE A 184 9.64 22.38 29.57
N TYR A 185 10.33 21.98 28.49
CA TYR A 185 9.96 20.78 27.68
C TYR A 185 11.15 20.27 26.86
N GLN A 186 11.17 18.97 26.66
CA GLN A 186 12.03 18.30 25.67
C GLN A 186 11.15 17.54 24.68
N ALA A 187 11.19 17.96 23.42
CA ALA A 187 10.44 17.29 22.35
C ALA A 187 11.10 15.96 21.98
N GLU A 188 10.28 15.05 21.44
CA GLU A 188 10.77 13.80 20.85
C GLU A 188 11.59 14.06 19.58
N LEU A 189 11.23 15.12 18.82
CA LEU A 189 11.94 15.54 17.63
C LEU A 189 13.10 16.48 17.99
N PRO A 190 14.23 16.40 17.24
CA PRO A 190 15.50 17.03 17.69
C PRO A 190 15.54 18.55 17.56
N GLU A 191 14.70 19.16 16.74
CA GLU A 191 14.72 20.59 16.45
C GLU A 191 13.43 21.29 16.88
N ILE A 192 13.54 22.37 17.63
CA ILE A 192 12.43 23.32 17.85
C ILE A 192 12.61 24.49 16.90
N HIS A 193 11.80 24.54 15.85
CA HIS A 193 11.95 25.50 14.75
C HIS A 193 11.18 26.81 14.97
N ALA A 194 10.01 26.75 15.58
CA ALA A 194 9.18 27.92 15.86
C ALA A 194 8.53 27.82 17.25
N LEU A 195 8.34 28.97 17.87
CA LEU A 195 7.64 29.13 19.14
C LEU A 195 6.63 30.27 19.04
N ALA A 196 5.46 30.11 19.61
CA ALA A 196 4.46 31.14 19.80
C ALA A 196 3.82 31.03 21.16
N THR A 197 3.24 32.14 21.65
CA THR A 197 2.54 32.19 22.96
C THR A 197 1.19 32.84 22.79
N ASP A 198 0.22 32.40 23.59
CA ASP A 198 -1.11 33.01 23.58
C ASP A 198 -1.35 33.91 24.80
N ALA A 199 -2.54 34.50 24.83
CA ALA A 199 -2.96 35.38 25.92
C ALA A 199 -3.19 34.64 27.25
N GLN A 200 -3.33 33.31 27.25
CA GLN A 200 -3.50 32.46 28.43
C GLN A 200 -2.17 32.00 29.00
N GLY A 201 -1.06 32.24 28.30
CA GLY A 201 0.30 31.88 28.71
C GLY A 201 0.68 30.46 28.31
N ARG A 202 -0.08 29.84 27.38
CA ARG A 202 0.30 28.58 26.74
C ARG A 202 1.43 28.85 25.74
N VAL A 203 2.31 27.90 25.59
CA VAL A 203 3.42 27.94 24.64
C VAL A 203 3.17 26.86 23.55
N TYR A 204 3.18 27.28 22.31
CA TYR A 204 3.09 26.40 21.15
C TYR A 204 4.46 26.25 20.53
N ALA A 205 4.85 25.01 20.25
CA ALA A 205 6.14 24.68 19.68
C ALA A 205 6.01 23.81 18.45
N ALA A 206 6.64 24.25 17.36
CA ALA A 206 6.84 23.44 16.16
C ALA A 206 8.15 22.68 16.28
N ALA A 207 8.07 21.35 16.34
CA ALA A 207 9.24 20.49 16.38
C ALA A 207 9.43 19.77 15.05
N LEU A 208 10.70 19.65 14.60
CA LEU A 208 11.10 19.00 13.35
C LEU A 208 11.96 17.77 13.62
N GLY A 209 11.71 16.69 12.84
CA GLY A 209 12.53 15.50 12.78
C GLY A 209 13.26 15.39 11.44
N GLY A 210 14.58 15.26 11.45
CA GLY A 210 15.32 14.85 10.25
C GLY A 210 15.09 13.37 9.96
N ALA A 211 15.03 12.96 8.71
CA ALA A 211 15.09 11.55 8.32
C ALA A 211 16.37 10.92 8.91
N GLY A 212 16.19 9.95 9.78
CA GLY A 212 17.14 9.36 10.69
C GLY A 212 18.63 9.34 10.32
N GLY A 213 19.43 9.80 11.24
CA GLY A 213 20.84 9.45 11.39
C GLY A 213 21.84 10.21 10.53
N LYS A 214 22.63 11.07 11.14
CA LYS A 214 23.86 11.74 10.64
C LYS A 214 23.72 12.86 9.59
N GLY A 215 22.56 13.48 9.41
CA GLY A 215 22.35 14.43 8.32
C GLY A 215 21.44 15.62 8.58
N SER A 216 21.23 16.08 9.82
CA SER A 216 20.55 17.38 10.04
C SER A 216 21.34 18.57 9.49
N GLN A 217 22.59 18.36 9.06
CA GLN A 217 23.37 19.34 8.29
C GLN A 217 23.07 19.36 6.79
N GLU A 218 22.35 18.36 6.23
CA GLU A 218 22.07 18.28 4.79
C GLU A 218 20.68 18.78 4.40
N MET A 219 19.75 19.00 5.34
CA MET A 219 18.46 19.62 5.01
C MET A 219 18.61 21.11 4.68
N PHE A 220 19.64 21.74 5.22
CA PHE A 220 20.12 23.04 4.82
C PHE A 220 21.56 22.87 4.37
N GLY A 221 21.85 23.01 3.08
CA GLY A 221 23.22 23.00 2.57
C GLY A 221 24.15 23.97 3.33
N PRO A 222 25.43 24.17 2.92
CA PRO A 222 26.35 25.06 3.65
C PRO A 222 25.82 26.47 3.87
N THR A 223 24.71 26.83 3.24
CA THR A 223 23.97 28.11 3.39
C THR A 223 22.73 28.00 4.26
N GLY A 224 22.43 26.83 4.87
CA GLY A 224 21.22 26.65 5.70
C GLY A 224 19.90 26.57 4.94
N LEU A 225 19.90 26.31 3.64
CA LEU A 225 18.71 26.26 2.79
C LEU A 225 18.37 24.85 2.35
N PRO A 226 17.11 24.51 2.05
CA PRO A 226 16.78 23.19 1.55
C PRO A 226 17.56 22.92 0.26
N ALA A 227 18.49 21.97 0.33
CA ALA A 227 19.05 21.38 -0.86
C ALA A 227 17.91 20.77 -1.65
N HIS A 228 17.87 21.03 -2.95
CA HIS A 228 16.83 20.60 -3.88
C HIS A 228 16.12 19.32 -3.42
N ALA A 229 14.79 19.37 -3.29
CA ALA A 229 14.02 18.17 -3.05
C ALA A 229 14.39 17.15 -4.13
N PRO A 230 14.83 15.93 -3.78
CA PRO A 230 15.04 14.92 -4.78
C PRO A 230 13.69 14.68 -5.44
N THR A 231 13.60 14.97 -6.73
CA THR A 231 12.51 14.50 -7.56
C THR A 231 12.50 12.99 -7.39
N ALA A 232 11.56 12.45 -6.64
CA ALA A 232 11.37 11.02 -6.53
C ALA A 232 10.95 10.51 -7.90
N VAL A 233 11.94 10.13 -8.70
CA VAL A 233 11.71 9.30 -9.88
C VAL A 233 11.34 7.93 -9.32
N THR A 234 10.04 7.68 -9.20
CA THR A 234 9.54 6.33 -8.93
C THR A 234 9.80 5.51 -10.19
N THR A 235 10.93 4.82 -10.22
CA THR A 235 11.20 3.82 -11.24
C THR A 235 10.30 2.63 -10.95
N VAL A 236 9.18 2.55 -11.65
CA VAL A 236 8.37 1.33 -11.70
C VAL A 236 9.13 0.34 -12.58
N THR A 237 9.82 -0.60 -11.97
CA THR A 237 10.40 -1.75 -12.67
C THR A 237 9.27 -2.69 -13.05
N VAL A 238 8.80 -2.60 -14.29
CA VAL A 238 7.93 -3.61 -14.89
C VAL A 238 8.82 -4.76 -15.32
N THR A 239 8.80 -5.87 -14.58
CA THR A 239 9.43 -7.12 -15.01
C THR A 239 8.50 -7.77 -16.04
N ALA A 240 8.76 -7.54 -17.31
CA ALA A 240 8.17 -8.34 -18.38
C ALA A 240 9.01 -9.60 -18.59
N SER A 241 8.45 -10.77 -18.27
CA SER A 241 8.97 -12.06 -18.73
C SER A 241 8.64 -12.22 -20.20
N ALA A 242 9.65 -12.18 -21.06
CA ALA A 242 9.57 -12.72 -22.41
C ALA A 242 10.80 -13.58 -22.62
N GLY A 243 10.56 -14.83 -23.08
CA GLY A 243 11.57 -15.83 -23.29
C GLY A 243 12.37 -15.63 -24.57
N ASN A 244 13.51 -16.26 -24.54
CA ASN A 244 14.39 -16.85 -25.56
C ASN A 244 14.43 -16.27 -26.98
N ASP A 245 15.56 -15.85 -27.45
CA ASP A 245 16.53 -16.56 -28.28
C ASP A 245 17.59 -15.61 -28.87
N GLY A 246 18.85 -16.09 -28.85
CA GLY A 246 19.78 -15.86 -29.94
C GLY A 246 20.94 -14.85 -29.76
N ASP A 247 22.12 -15.44 -29.58
CA ASP A 247 23.43 -15.03 -30.09
C ASP A 247 24.22 -13.86 -29.46
N LEU A 248 25.40 -14.29 -28.98
CA LEU A 248 26.61 -13.53 -28.59
C LEU A 248 27.29 -12.86 -29.82
N PRO A 249 28.20 -11.86 -29.64
CA PRO A 249 29.57 -12.22 -29.35
C PRO A 249 30.33 -11.36 -28.32
N GLU A 250 31.44 -11.96 -27.87
CA GLU A 250 32.47 -11.55 -26.93
C GLU A 250 33.18 -10.21 -27.22
N SER A 251 33.61 -9.53 -26.15
CA SER A 251 35.01 -9.04 -26.08
C SER A 251 35.43 -8.62 -24.66
N ASP A 252 36.53 -9.22 -24.24
CA ASP A 252 37.45 -9.00 -23.13
C ASP A 252 37.57 -7.59 -22.52
N GLN A 253 37.68 -7.51 -21.18
CA GLN A 253 38.92 -7.16 -20.50
C GLN A 253 38.80 -7.29 -18.97
N ALA A 254 39.82 -7.95 -18.42
CA ALA A 254 40.01 -8.26 -17.02
C ALA A 254 40.54 -7.07 -16.20
N ALA A 255 40.17 -6.98 -14.93
CA ALA A 255 41.01 -6.37 -13.90
C ALA A 255 40.78 -7.06 -12.53
N GLN A 256 41.89 -7.37 -11.92
CA GLN A 256 42.21 -8.29 -10.84
C GLN A 256 41.67 -7.89 -9.46
N ALA A 257 41.34 -8.91 -8.67
CA ALA A 257 41.16 -8.85 -7.22
C ALA A 257 42.47 -9.17 -6.48
N PRO A 258 42.73 -8.60 -5.30
CA PRO A 258 43.79 -9.10 -4.39
C PRO A 258 43.19 -10.00 -3.27
N PRO A 259 44.07 -10.80 -2.60
CA PRO A 259 43.71 -12.08 -2.04
C PRO A 259 43.28 -12.06 -0.56
N ALA A 260 42.52 -13.11 -0.20
CA ALA A 260 42.15 -13.47 1.13
C ALA A 260 43.30 -13.95 2.00
N ASN A 261 43.32 -13.58 3.27
CA ASN A 261 44.16 -14.24 4.27
C ASN A 261 43.28 -14.82 5.41
N ASN A 262 43.51 -16.09 5.58
CA ASN A 262 42.94 -17.04 6.50
C ASN A 262 43.59 -16.92 7.88
N ARG A 263 42.80 -16.94 8.96
CA ARG A 263 43.24 -17.59 10.24
C ARG A 263 42.04 -17.89 11.15
N ASN A 264 41.82 -19.18 11.30
CA ASN A 264 41.09 -19.83 12.39
C ASN A 264 41.64 -19.47 13.77
N GLN A 265 40.74 -19.19 14.72
CA GLN A 265 40.87 -19.71 16.10
C GLN A 265 39.54 -19.51 16.84
N THR A 266 38.90 -20.62 17.23
CA THR A 266 37.85 -20.68 18.24
C THR A 266 38.47 -20.66 19.64
N PRO A 267 37.79 -20.05 20.62
CA PRO A 267 37.61 -20.71 21.91
C PRO A 267 36.15 -20.75 22.35
N SER A 268 35.73 -21.92 22.72
CA SER A 268 34.47 -22.26 23.38
C SER A 268 34.47 -21.76 24.83
N PHE A 269 33.42 -20.97 25.22
CA PHE A 269 33.07 -20.78 26.61
C PHE A 269 31.58 -21.05 26.82
N ASN A 270 31.29 -22.15 27.47
CA ASN A 270 30.01 -22.44 28.09
C ASN A 270 29.78 -21.47 29.26
N ARG A 271 28.74 -20.66 29.19
CA ARG A 271 28.22 -19.94 30.37
C ARG A 271 26.68 -19.93 30.31
N ALA A 272 26.10 -20.41 31.41
CA ALA A 272 24.68 -20.53 31.61
C ALA A 272 23.91 -19.23 31.36
N LEU A 273 22.82 -19.34 30.63
CA LEU A 273 21.89 -18.23 30.32
C LEU A 273 20.99 -17.96 31.54
N THR A 274 21.15 -16.80 32.17
CA THR A 274 20.10 -16.17 32.97
C THR A 274 19.10 -15.54 32.03
N PRO A 275 17.76 -15.54 32.32
CA PRO A 275 16.78 -14.95 31.43
C PRO A 275 16.96 -13.41 31.36
N ALA A 276 17.17 -12.91 30.16
CA ALA A 276 17.28 -11.50 29.85
C ALA A 276 15.91 -10.85 30.06
N VAL A 277 15.88 -9.84 30.92
CA VAL A 277 14.77 -8.87 30.99
C VAL A 277 14.68 -8.19 29.63
N PRO A 278 13.50 -8.06 29.01
CA PRO A 278 13.40 -7.36 27.72
C PRO A 278 13.74 -5.88 27.93
N PHE A 279 14.90 -5.46 27.43
CA PHE A 279 15.19 -4.06 27.24
C PHE A 279 14.17 -3.51 26.24
N ALA A 280 13.34 -2.59 26.68
CA ALA A 280 12.53 -1.78 25.76
C ALA A 280 13.50 -1.03 24.83
N VAL A 281 13.51 -1.43 23.56
CA VAL A 281 14.22 -0.69 22.51
C VAL A 281 13.59 0.71 22.49
N PRO A 282 14.35 1.80 22.66
CA PRO A 282 13.80 3.15 22.51
C PRO A 282 13.17 3.22 21.12
N LYS A 283 11.87 3.52 21.03
CA LYS A 283 11.22 3.85 19.76
C LYS A 283 11.95 5.05 19.19
N LEU A 284 12.61 4.88 18.05
CA LEU A 284 13.12 5.98 17.24
C LEU A 284 11.96 6.94 16.95
N PRO A 285 12.17 8.27 17.08
CA PRO A 285 11.13 9.25 16.78
C PRO A 285 10.65 9.05 15.34
N GLN A 286 9.39 8.67 15.20
CA GLN A 286 8.73 8.46 13.92
C GLN A 286 7.91 9.72 13.63
N GLY A 287 8.50 10.70 12.97
CA GLY A 287 7.78 11.88 12.53
C GLY A 287 8.71 12.90 11.90
N LYS A 288 8.21 13.62 10.89
CA LYS A 288 8.88 14.76 10.29
C LYS A 288 8.57 16.07 11.04
N GLY A 289 7.35 16.20 11.53
CA GLY A 289 6.92 17.39 12.25
C GLY A 289 5.90 17.09 13.34
N SER A 290 5.93 17.89 14.42
CA SER A 290 4.88 17.89 15.44
C SER A 290 4.61 19.30 15.96
N LEU A 291 3.35 19.55 16.30
CA LEU A 291 2.89 20.75 17.00
C LEU A 291 2.57 20.37 18.45
N ILE A 292 3.21 21.03 19.40
CA ILE A 292 3.12 20.74 20.82
C ILE A 292 2.56 21.97 21.53
N GLU A 293 1.56 21.77 22.37
CA GLU A 293 1.07 22.76 23.33
C GLU A 293 1.67 22.48 24.72
N ILE A 294 2.16 23.51 25.39
CA ILE A 294 2.70 23.44 26.72
C ILE A 294 1.91 24.42 27.60
N GLN A 295 1.23 23.89 28.59
CA GLN A 295 0.41 24.66 29.51
C GLN A 295 1.28 25.47 30.51
N PRO A 296 0.73 26.49 31.19
CA PRO A 296 1.46 27.25 32.19
C PRO A 296 1.99 26.42 33.39
N ASP A 297 1.41 25.25 33.64
CA ASP A 297 1.85 24.29 34.67
C ASP A 297 2.90 23.30 34.14
N TYR A 298 3.34 23.47 32.87
CA TYR A 298 4.29 22.64 32.14
C TYR A 298 3.76 21.26 31.72
N SER A 299 2.47 20.96 31.90
CA SER A 299 1.87 19.84 31.19
C SER A 299 1.90 20.10 29.68
N ALA A 300 2.11 19.07 28.90
CA ALA A 300 2.26 19.22 27.45
C ALA A 300 1.43 18.18 26.70
N GLU A 301 0.86 18.62 25.58
CA GLU A 301 0.09 17.79 24.66
C GLU A 301 0.58 17.97 23.23
N THR A 302 0.58 16.89 22.45
CA THR A 302 0.87 16.94 21.01
C THR A 302 -0.44 17.12 20.26
N LEU A 303 -0.65 18.29 19.69
CA LEU A 303 -1.87 18.66 18.98
C LEU A 303 -1.90 18.11 17.54
N TRP A 304 -0.73 17.99 16.92
CA TRP A 304 -0.60 17.48 15.54
C TRP A 304 0.75 16.80 15.33
N THR A 305 0.75 15.78 14.46
CA THR A 305 1.97 15.08 14.05
C THR A 305 1.87 14.62 12.61
N SER A 306 2.99 14.59 11.90
CA SER A 306 3.08 14.10 10.54
C SER A 306 4.39 13.36 10.29
N ASN A 307 4.31 12.27 9.52
CA ASN A 307 5.48 11.53 9.04
C ASN A 307 5.99 12.04 7.68
N THR A 308 5.27 12.96 7.04
CA THR A 308 5.54 13.45 5.69
C THR A 308 5.80 14.95 5.62
N GLU A 309 5.27 15.71 6.56
CA GLU A 309 5.32 17.17 6.56
C GLU A 309 6.04 17.72 7.79
N SER A 310 6.77 18.83 7.61
CA SER A 310 7.47 19.57 8.63
C SER A 310 6.85 20.94 8.82
N ILE A 311 6.75 21.45 10.08
CA ILE A 311 6.17 22.76 10.38
C ILE A 311 7.26 23.82 10.39
N PHE A 312 7.09 24.90 9.64
CA PHE A 312 8.06 26.00 9.55
C PHE A 312 7.57 27.32 10.15
N GLY A 313 6.35 27.71 9.84
CA GLY A 313 5.75 28.94 10.40
C GLY A 313 4.71 28.60 11.46
N LEU A 314 4.64 29.45 12.51
CA LEU A 314 3.70 29.33 13.63
C LEU A 314 3.22 30.72 14.03
N ALA A 315 1.91 30.88 14.22
CA ALA A 315 1.27 32.09 14.71
C ALA A 315 0.04 31.72 15.56
N VAL A 316 -0.36 32.60 16.48
CA VAL A 316 -1.55 32.38 17.32
C VAL A 316 -2.50 33.54 17.16
N ARG A 317 -3.75 33.27 16.74
CA ARG A 317 -4.82 34.25 16.51
C ARG A 317 -5.99 33.96 17.46
N GLY A 318 -6.04 34.68 18.57
CA GLY A 318 -7.03 34.40 19.61
C GLY A 318 -6.86 32.99 20.20
N PRO A 319 -7.84 32.10 20.10
CA PRO A 319 -7.71 30.72 20.50
C PRO A 319 -7.03 29.83 19.46
N ASP A 320 -6.97 30.28 18.20
CA ASP A 320 -6.58 29.48 17.04
C ASP A 320 -5.06 29.43 16.88
N VAL A 321 -4.52 28.28 16.54
CA VAL A 321 -3.11 28.07 16.24
C VAL A 321 -2.93 27.85 14.76
N LEU A 322 -2.27 28.81 14.12
CA LEU A 322 -1.99 28.79 12.68
C LEU A 322 -0.58 28.25 12.44
N PHE A 323 -0.43 27.28 11.55
CA PHE A 323 0.90 26.77 11.21
C PHE A 323 1.03 26.47 9.73
N SER A 324 2.26 26.52 9.23
CA SER A 324 2.57 26.25 7.81
C SER A 324 3.58 25.12 7.65
N THR A 325 3.49 24.40 6.50
CA THR A 325 4.31 23.22 6.23
C THR A 325 5.09 23.29 4.92
N ASP A 326 5.95 22.29 4.68
CA ASP A 326 6.78 22.10 3.50
C ASP A 326 6.06 21.41 2.32
N SER A 327 4.80 21.04 2.48
CA SER A 327 4.05 20.38 1.41
C SER A 327 3.16 21.39 0.67
N ASN A 328 3.57 21.86 -0.51
CA ASN A 328 2.86 22.88 -1.31
C ASN A 328 2.57 24.18 -0.56
N GLY A 329 3.36 24.49 0.48
CA GLY A 329 3.15 25.65 1.34
C GLY A 329 1.76 25.67 1.95
N ARG A 330 1.34 24.55 2.56
CA ARG A 330 0.06 24.41 3.26
C ARG A 330 0.02 25.26 4.50
N ILE A 331 -1.13 25.86 4.75
CA ILE A 331 -1.42 26.65 5.95
C ILE A 331 -2.62 26.02 6.65
N PHE A 332 -2.43 25.65 7.90
CA PHE A 332 -3.45 25.02 8.73
C PHE A 332 -3.92 25.98 9.82
N ASP A 333 -5.16 25.79 10.23
CA ASP A 333 -5.78 26.37 11.42
C ASP A 333 -6.18 25.23 12.36
N LEU A 334 -5.72 25.29 13.57
CA LEU A 334 -6.11 24.41 14.65
C LEU A 334 -6.91 25.23 15.66
N SER A 335 -8.24 25.02 15.68
CA SER A 335 -9.18 25.73 16.52
C SER A 335 -9.69 24.82 17.63
N PRO A 336 -9.60 25.23 18.92
CA PRO A 336 -10.20 24.48 20.02
C PRO A 336 -11.72 24.36 19.86
N SER A 337 -12.28 23.17 20.11
CA SER A 337 -13.71 22.92 20.07
C SER A 337 -14.14 22.04 21.25
N PRO A 338 -15.37 22.18 21.78
CA PRO A 338 -15.89 21.33 22.85
C PRO A 338 -15.92 19.82 22.49
N ASP A 339 -16.04 19.51 21.18
CA ASP A 339 -16.08 18.15 20.66
C ASP A 339 -14.71 17.62 20.22
N GLY A 340 -13.63 18.32 20.57
CA GLY A 340 -12.25 18.06 20.20
C GLY A 340 -11.72 19.09 19.18
N ASP A 341 -10.41 19.28 19.15
CA ASP A 341 -9.78 20.29 18.31
C ASP A 341 -10.08 20.08 16.82
N ARG A 342 -10.53 21.15 16.17
CA ARG A 342 -10.77 21.18 14.74
C ARG A 342 -9.51 21.59 14.00
N LEU A 343 -8.95 20.68 13.24
CA LEU A 343 -7.85 20.96 12.30
C LEU A 343 -8.43 21.21 10.90
N THR A 344 -8.10 22.37 10.34
CA THR A 344 -8.54 22.76 9.00
C THR A 344 -7.34 23.15 8.13
N LEU A 345 -7.17 22.54 6.97
CA LEU A 345 -6.30 23.04 5.93
C LEU A 345 -6.97 24.29 5.34
N LEU A 346 -6.48 25.48 5.69
CA LEU A 346 -7.04 26.74 5.20
C LEU A 346 -6.80 26.92 3.70
N THR A 347 -5.53 26.74 3.29
CA THR A 347 -5.15 26.95 1.88
C THR A 347 -3.80 26.30 1.57
N GLU A 348 -3.52 26.14 0.27
CA GLU A 348 -2.19 25.82 -0.27
C GLU A 348 -1.70 27.00 -1.11
N THR A 349 -0.51 27.50 -0.81
CA THR A 349 0.10 28.58 -1.59
C THR A 349 0.59 28.13 -2.97
N ARG A 350 0.72 26.80 -3.16
CA ARG A 350 1.30 26.14 -4.34
C ARG A 350 2.80 26.44 -4.53
N GLU A 351 3.43 27.03 -3.51
CA GLU A 351 4.88 27.15 -3.42
C GLU A 351 5.45 25.96 -2.63
N ALA A 352 6.75 25.70 -2.74
CA ALA A 352 7.33 24.53 -2.10
C ALA A 352 7.18 24.53 -0.57
N LEU A 353 7.29 25.72 0.04
CA LEU A 353 7.31 25.89 1.48
C LEU A 353 6.78 27.28 1.86
N ALA A 354 5.94 27.36 2.90
CA ALA A 354 5.61 28.58 3.61
C ALA A 354 6.51 28.67 4.86
N THR A 355 7.51 29.55 4.81
CA THR A 355 8.62 29.62 5.80
C THR A 355 8.28 30.35 7.06
N ARG A 356 7.48 31.40 6.98
CA ARG A 356 7.13 32.27 8.11
C ARG A 356 5.68 32.71 8.03
N LEU A 357 5.03 32.76 9.19
CA LEU A 357 3.72 33.36 9.37
C LEU A 357 3.85 34.64 10.20
N TRP A 358 3.05 35.64 9.87
CA TRP A 358 2.96 36.92 10.60
C TRP A 358 1.52 37.38 10.67
N LEU A 359 1.08 37.77 11.84
CA LEU A 359 -0.26 38.35 12.06
C LEU A 359 -0.17 39.88 12.16
N ASP A 360 -1.00 40.56 11.38
CA ASP A 360 -1.27 42.00 11.53
C ASP A 360 -2.79 42.19 11.74
N GLY A 361 -3.17 42.38 12.99
CA GLY A 361 -4.57 42.33 13.38
C GLY A 361 -5.20 40.96 13.13
N GLN A 362 -6.15 40.91 12.19
CA GLN A 362 -6.82 39.66 11.78
C GLN A 362 -6.22 39.04 10.52
N ASP A 363 -5.42 39.82 9.78
CA ASP A 363 -4.80 39.36 8.54
C ASP A 363 -3.59 38.48 8.85
N LEU A 364 -3.53 37.35 8.15
CA LEU A 364 -2.38 36.44 8.19
C LEU A 364 -1.52 36.69 6.96
N TYR A 365 -0.23 36.88 7.17
CA TYR A 365 0.77 36.93 6.10
C TYR A 365 1.65 35.70 6.13
N ALA A 366 1.95 35.16 4.94
CA ALA A 366 2.82 34.01 4.76
C ALA A 366 3.92 34.31 3.75
N ALA A 367 5.19 34.12 4.16
CA ALA A 367 6.34 34.19 3.29
C ALA A 367 6.65 32.78 2.72
N THR A 368 7.07 32.70 1.44
CA THR A 368 7.28 31.41 0.78
C THR A 368 8.65 31.30 0.12
N THR A 369 8.99 30.04 -0.29
CA THR A 369 10.22 29.71 -1.03
C THR A 369 9.91 29.01 -2.34
N ASN A 370 10.94 28.87 -3.16
CA ASN A 370 10.97 28.34 -4.53
C ASN A 370 10.47 29.29 -5.62
N VAL A 371 9.67 30.24 -5.25
CA VAL A 371 9.60 31.63 -5.68
C VAL A 371 9.22 32.40 -4.44
N ALA A 372 10.05 33.37 -4.04
CA ALA A 372 9.75 34.21 -2.88
C ALA A 372 8.48 35.02 -3.14
N LYS A 373 7.45 34.79 -2.32
CA LYS A 373 6.20 35.55 -2.34
C LYS A 373 5.77 35.87 -0.93
N LEU A 374 5.08 36.98 -0.78
CA LEU A 374 4.32 37.31 0.41
C LEU A 374 2.83 37.21 0.09
N PHE A 375 2.19 36.24 0.71
CA PHE A 375 0.74 36.06 0.64
C PHE A 375 0.07 36.79 1.81
N ARG A 376 -1.09 37.39 1.55
CA ARG A 376 -2.04 37.85 2.58
C ARG A 376 -3.26 36.96 2.52
N LEU A 377 -3.67 36.45 3.66
CA LEU A 377 -4.92 35.73 3.86
C LEU A 377 -5.81 36.63 4.74
N GLY A 378 -6.97 37.03 4.20
CA GLY A 378 -8.00 37.71 4.97
C GLY A 378 -8.66 36.78 5.99
N ASN A 379 -9.56 37.33 6.79
CA ASN A 379 -10.36 36.55 7.73
C ASN A 379 -11.74 36.13 7.16
N GLU A 380 -12.12 36.69 6.01
CA GLU A 380 -13.40 36.41 5.36
C GLU A 380 -13.24 35.30 4.33
N PRO A 381 -14.26 34.41 4.15
CA PRO A 381 -14.22 33.42 3.10
C PRO A 381 -14.18 34.09 1.71
N GLY A 382 -13.53 33.44 0.78
CA GLY A 382 -13.52 33.88 -0.62
C GLY A 382 -14.92 33.85 -1.26
N HIS A 383 -15.07 34.57 -2.36
CA HIS A 383 -16.37 34.61 -3.08
C HIS A 383 -16.63 33.37 -3.91
N GLU A 384 -15.57 32.73 -4.39
CA GLU A 384 -15.64 31.53 -5.22
C GLU A 384 -14.44 30.61 -4.96
N GLY A 385 -14.70 29.31 -4.97
CA GLY A 385 -13.66 28.30 -4.83
C GLY A 385 -14.04 27.01 -5.51
N SER A 386 -13.05 26.18 -5.86
CA SER A 386 -13.30 24.88 -6.45
C SER A 386 -12.43 23.79 -5.82
N TYR A 387 -13.00 22.61 -5.74
CA TYR A 387 -12.33 21.40 -5.30
C TYR A 387 -12.53 20.28 -6.32
N GLU A 388 -11.46 19.60 -6.70
CA GLU A 388 -11.50 18.40 -7.53
C GLU A 388 -11.21 17.18 -6.66
N SER A 389 -12.06 16.15 -6.74
CA SER A 389 -11.88 14.91 -6.01
C SER A 389 -10.65 14.12 -6.53
N SER A 390 -10.19 13.15 -5.76
CA SER A 390 -9.37 12.09 -6.30
C SER A 390 -10.14 11.31 -7.37
N VAL A 391 -9.43 10.70 -8.31
CA VAL A 391 -10.01 9.81 -9.32
C VAL A 391 -10.49 8.52 -8.64
N LYS A 392 -11.75 8.16 -8.85
CA LYS A 392 -12.34 6.90 -8.36
C LYS A 392 -12.22 5.82 -9.43
N ASP A 393 -11.54 4.71 -9.10
CA ASP A 393 -11.52 3.50 -9.91
C ASP A 393 -12.69 2.58 -9.51
N THR A 394 -13.60 2.30 -10.42
CA THR A 394 -14.71 1.36 -10.24
C THR A 394 -14.37 -0.07 -10.67
N LYS A 395 -13.12 -0.32 -11.09
CA LYS A 395 -12.54 -1.60 -11.57
C LYS A 395 -13.02 -2.01 -12.95
N PHE A 396 -14.25 -1.71 -13.32
CA PHE A 396 -14.88 -2.06 -14.59
C PHE A 396 -15.48 -0.81 -15.24
N ILE A 397 -15.81 -0.90 -16.51
CA ILE A 397 -16.64 0.11 -17.16
C ILE A 397 -17.97 0.17 -16.41
N SER A 398 -18.37 1.38 -16.02
CA SER A 398 -19.55 1.61 -15.19
C SER A 398 -20.48 2.61 -15.85
N HIS A 399 -21.76 2.37 -15.70
CA HIS A 399 -22.81 3.33 -16.02
C HIS A 399 -23.08 4.18 -14.78
N TRP A 400 -23.01 5.50 -14.95
CA TRP A 400 -23.21 6.46 -13.86
C TRP A 400 -24.69 6.66 -13.62
N GLY A 401 -25.09 6.67 -12.35
CA GLY A 401 -26.45 6.96 -11.91
C GLY A 401 -26.62 8.40 -11.50
N THR A 402 -26.70 8.66 -10.19
CA THR A 402 -26.91 10.00 -9.64
C THR A 402 -25.74 10.46 -8.80
N LEU A 403 -25.52 11.77 -8.76
CA LEU A 403 -24.64 12.47 -7.83
C LEU A 403 -25.51 13.21 -6.83
N ALA A 404 -25.41 12.86 -5.56
CA ALA A 404 -26.05 13.51 -4.44
C ALA A 404 -25.01 14.00 -3.43
N TRP A 405 -25.36 15.01 -2.63
CA TRP A 405 -24.46 15.52 -1.60
C TRP A 405 -25.22 16.06 -0.40
N ARG A 406 -24.53 16.13 0.75
CA ARG A 406 -25.00 16.78 1.97
C ARG A 406 -24.10 17.95 2.31
N GLY A 407 -24.67 18.96 2.93
CA GLY A 407 -23.96 20.15 3.35
C GLY A 407 -24.89 21.25 3.74
N ASP A 408 -24.34 22.38 4.17
CA ASP A 408 -25.09 23.59 4.53
C ASP A 408 -24.92 24.66 3.45
N ASN A 409 -26.02 25.22 2.97
CA ASN A 409 -26.03 26.31 2.01
C ASN A 409 -26.75 27.52 2.61
N PRO A 410 -26.07 28.41 3.35
CA PRO A 410 -26.62 29.65 3.83
C PRO A 410 -27.24 30.50 2.70
N SER A 411 -28.20 31.36 3.03
CA SER A 411 -28.89 32.19 2.03
C SER A 411 -27.92 32.97 1.16
N GLY A 412 -28.10 32.85 -0.15
CA GLY A 412 -27.25 33.51 -1.18
C GLY A 412 -25.98 32.74 -1.53
N THR A 413 -25.71 31.58 -0.90
CA THR A 413 -24.59 30.70 -1.28
C THR A 413 -25.07 29.51 -2.11
N SER A 414 -24.16 28.86 -2.84
CA SER A 414 -24.49 27.67 -3.61
C SER A 414 -23.25 26.78 -3.85
N ILE A 415 -23.51 25.48 -4.10
CA ILE A 415 -22.51 24.53 -4.57
C ILE A 415 -23.00 23.96 -5.90
N GLU A 416 -22.12 23.94 -6.88
CA GLU A 416 -22.35 23.34 -8.20
C GLU A 416 -21.38 22.18 -8.41
N PHE A 417 -21.91 21.03 -8.86
CA PHE A 417 -21.08 19.87 -9.14
C PHE A 417 -20.91 19.63 -10.63
N PHE A 418 -19.75 19.08 -10.96
CA PHE A 418 -19.41 18.63 -12.31
C PHE A 418 -18.77 17.26 -12.20
N THR A 419 -18.94 16.41 -13.23
CA THR A 419 -18.27 15.11 -13.33
C THR A 419 -17.55 14.98 -14.66
N ARG A 420 -16.48 14.20 -14.68
CA ARG A 420 -15.82 13.71 -15.89
C ARG A 420 -15.43 12.26 -15.71
N SER A 421 -15.31 11.51 -16.80
CA SER A 421 -14.99 10.09 -16.79
C SER A 421 -13.97 9.73 -17.86
N GLY A 422 -13.25 8.62 -17.66
CA GLY A 422 -12.22 8.16 -18.56
C GLY A 422 -11.80 6.71 -18.27
N ASN A 423 -10.86 6.19 -19.08
CA ASN A 423 -10.37 4.82 -18.98
C ASN A 423 -8.87 4.75 -18.62
N THR A 424 -8.27 5.86 -18.21
CA THR A 424 -6.91 5.98 -17.67
C THR A 424 -6.96 6.40 -16.20
N ASP A 425 -6.00 5.99 -15.39
CA ASP A 425 -5.94 6.30 -13.96
C ASP A 425 -5.62 7.78 -13.65
N ARG A 426 -5.17 8.51 -14.66
CA ARG A 426 -4.90 9.95 -14.59
C ARG A 426 -5.68 10.68 -15.67
N PRO A 427 -6.40 11.74 -15.32
CA PRO A 427 -7.10 12.57 -16.32
C PRO A 427 -6.13 13.15 -17.35
N ASP A 428 -6.43 12.89 -18.61
CA ASP A 428 -5.70 13.38 -19.78
C ASP A 428 -6.68 13.84 -20.88
N GLN A 429 -6.19 14.09 -22.08
CA GLN A 429 -6.99 14.51 -23.22
C GLN A 429 -8.00 13.46 -23.73
N THR A 430 -7.91 12.21 -23.26
CA THR A 430 -8.84 11.13 -23.63
C THR A 430 -10.04 11.03 -22.68
N TRP A 431 -10.01 11.76 -21.56
CA TRP A 431 -11.14 11.88 -20.68
C TRP A 431 -12.24 12.75 -21.28
N SER A 432 -13.48 12.53 -20.83
CA SER A 432 -14.58 13.42 -21.21
C SER A 432 -14.37 14.84 -20.69
N ASP A 433 -15.01 15.80 -21.33
CA ASP A 433 -15.19 17.14 -20.77
C ASP A 433 -15.98 17.06 -19.45
N TRP A 434 -15.90 18.14 -18.64
CA TRP A 434 -16.70 18.29 -17.45
C TRP A 434 -18.19 18.43 -17.80
N ALA A 435 -19.01 17.47 -17.38
CA ALA A 435 -20.46 17.45 -17.50
C ALA A 435 -21.10 18.08 -16.25
N GLY A 436 -22.18 18.84 -16.42
CA GLY A 436 -22.88 19.58 -15.36
C GLY A 436 -23.24 21.01 -15.78
N PRO A 437 -23.58 21.95 -14.88
CA PRO A 437 -23.57 21.78 -13.43
C PRO A 437 -24.75 20.97 -12.89
N TYR A 438 -24.51 20.15 -11.88
CA TYR A 438 -25.53 19.50 -11.08
C TYR A 438 -25.76 20.36 -9.83
N ARG A 439 -27.01 20.81 -9.60
CA ARG A 439 -27.41 21.73 -8.52
C ARG A 439 -28.37 21.13 -7.51
N ASP A 440 -28.95 19.96 -7.82
CA ASP A 440 -29.90 19.29 -6.95
C ASP A 440 -29.15 18.36 -5.98
N SER A 441 -29.12 18.73 -4.71
CA SER A 441 -28.44 17.98 -3.66
C SER A 441 -29.03 16.59 -3.40
N SER A 442 -30.31 16.39 -3.74
CA SER A 442 -31.00 15.12 -3.55
C SER A 442 -30.66 14.06 -4.61
N GLY A 443 -30.05 14.42 -5.71
CA GLY A 443 -29.54 13.52 -6.73
C GLY A 443 -29.76 13.97 -8.17
N GLY A 444 -28.77 14.60 -8.77
CA GLY A 444 -28.72 14.89 -10.20
C GLY A 444 -28.22 13.70 -11.03
N ALA A 445 -28.91 13.36 -12.14
CA ALA A 445 -28.44 12.32 -13.05
C ALA A 445 -27.10 12.71 -13.69
N ILE A 446 -26.10 11.84 -13.58
CA ILE A 446 -24.77 12.05 -14.14
C ILE A 446 -24.83 11.82 -15.65
N THR A 447 -24.32 12.78 -16.42
CA THR A 447 -24.32 12.76 -17.90
C THR A 447 -22.93 12.48 -18.51
N SER A 448 -21.90 12.26 -17.69
CA SER A 448 -20.60 11.79 -18.17
C SER A 448 -20.73 10.41 -18.84
N PRO A 449 -19.97 10.11 -19.90
CA PRO A 449 -20.06 8.82 -20.60
C PRO A 449 -19.63 7.66 -19.70
N PRO A 450 -20.15 6.41 -19.96
CA PRO A 450 -19.70 5.22 -19.25
C PRO A 450 -18.20 5.03 -19.37
N ALA A 451 -17.52 4.75 -18.24
CA ALA A 451 -16.09 4.53 -18.19
C ALA A 451 -15.69 3.82 -16.89
N ARG A 452 -14.42 3.41 -16.76
CA ARG A 452 -13.87 2.79 -15.55
C ARG A 452 -13.59 3.79 -14.43
N TYR A 453 -13.21 5.01 -14.77
CA TYR A 453 -12.82 6.04 -13.80
C TYR A 453 -13.76 7.22 -13.87
N ILE A 454 -14.04 7.79 -12.69
CA ILE A 454 -14.80 9.03 -12.56
C ILE A 454 -14.10 9.99 -11.61
N GLN A 455 -14.23 11.27 -11.89
CA GLN A 455 -13.81 12.36 -11.02
C GLN A 455 -14.94 13.40 -10.95
N TRP A 456 -15.18 13.95 -9.77
CA TRP A 456 -16.11 15.07 -9.61
C TRP A 456 -15.36 16.34 -9.20
N LYS A 457 -15.97 17.47 -9.51
CA LYS A 457 -15.53 18.80 -9.11
C LYS A 457 -16.71 19.54 -8.49
N ALA A 458 -16.49 20.14 -7.32
CA ALA A 458 -17.42 21.07 -6.70
C ALA A 458 -16.91 22.49 -6.86
N VAL A 459 -17.83 23.42 -7.23
CA VAL A 459 -17.60 24.85 -7.28
C VAL A 459 -18.49 25.51 -6.24
N PHE A 460 -17.87 26.24 -5.32
CA PHE A 460 -18.51 26.89 -4.20
C PHE A 460 -18.68 28.37 -4.52
N HIS A 461 -19.85 28.92 -4.25
CA HIS A 461 -20.14 30.35 -4.40
C HIS A 461 -20.57 30.92 -3.06
N GLY A 462 -19.78 31.86 -2.53
CA GLY A 462 -20.05 32.59 -1.29
C GLY A 462 -20.87 33.85 -1.50
N SER A 463 -21.44 34.38 -0.44
CA SER A 463 -22.19 35.64 -0.44
C SER A 463 -21.86 36.45 0.82
N GLY A 464 -21.12 37.55 0.65
CA GLY A 464 -20.62 38.31 1.77
C GLY A 464 -19.72 37.43 2.67
N ASN A 465 -20.00 37.38 3.96
CA ASN A 465 -19.25 36.56 4.93
C ASN A 465 -19.81 35.13 5.06
N ALA A 466 -20.81 34.76 4.25
CA ALA A 466 -21.39 33.42 4.26
C ALA A 466 -20.72 32.53 3.21
N ALA A 467 -20.33 31.33 3.62
CA ALA A 467 -19.78 30.29 2.77
C ALA A 467 -20.64 29.02 2.87
N PRO A 468 -20.85 28.30 1.77
CA PRO A 468 -21.48 26.99 1.82
C PRO A 468 -20.48 25.96 2.37
N MET A 469 -21.01 24.90 2.99
CA MET A 469 -20.25 23.80 3.55
C MET A 469 -20.72 22.49 2.90
N LEU A 470 -19.78 21.62 2.54
CA LEU A 470 -20.01 20.31 1.94
C LEU A 470 -19.47 19.23 2.86
N ASP A 471 -20.33 18.30 3.28
CA ASP A 471 -19.97 17.24 4.21
C ASP A 471 -19.70 15.92 3.48
N ASP A 472 -20.55 15.57 2.50
CA ASP A 472 -20.55 14.26 1.87
C ASP A 472 -20.98 14.33 0.41
N VAL A 473 -20.36 13.50 -0.43
CA VAL A 473 -20.70 13.33 -1.85
C VAL A 473 -20.87 11.85 -2.17
N THR A 474 -22.06 11.52 -2.67
CA THR A 474 -22.41 10.15 -3.08
C THR A 474 -22.56 10.09 -4.60
N VAL A 475 -21.79 9.21 -5.23
CA VAL A 475 -21.91 8.88 -6.66
C VAL A 475 -22.42 7.45 -6.79
N ALA A 476 -23.64 7.30 -7.31
CA ALA A 476 -24.21 6.02 -7.63
C ALA A 476 -23.72 5.52 -9.01
N TYR A 477 -23.35 4.26 -9.12
CA TYR A 477 -22.94 3.66 -10.38
C TYR A 477 -23.27 2.17 -10.45
N LEU A 478 -23.35 1.64 -11.67
CA LEU A 478 -23.54 0.22 -11.95
C LEU A 478 -22.42 -0.26 -12.87
N ASN A 479 -21.64 -1.22 -12.40
CA ASN A 479 -20.59 -1.85 -13.21
C ASN A 479 -21.19 -2.63 -14.37
N GLU A 480 -20.57 -2.61 -15.54
CA GLU A 480 -20.90 -3.51 -16.63
C GLU A 480 -20.64 -4.96 -16.23
N ASN A 481 -21.62 -5.81 -16.50
CA ASN A 481 -21.49 -7.23 -16.22
C ASN A 481 -20.64 -7.93 -17.30
N LEU A 482 -19.54 -8.56 -16.89
CA LEU A 482 -18.64 -9.33 -17.72
C LEU A 482 -18.98 -10.82 -17.64
N PRO A 483 -18.75 -11.58 -18.74
CA PRO A 483 -19.01 -13.02 -18.73
C PRO A 483 -18.06 -13.77 -17.78
N PRO A 484 -18.54 -14.86 -17.15
CA PRO A 484 -17.72 -15.79 -16.40
C PRO A 484 -16.53 -16.32 -17.22
N GLN A 485 -15.45 -16.68 -16.57
CA GLN A 485 -14.26 -17.27 -17.19
C GLN A 485 -14.06 -18.69 -16.67
N ILE A 486 -14.09 -19.67 -17.60
CA ILE A 486 -13.77 -21.07 -17.31
C ILE A 486 -12.30 -21.31 -17.64
N ARG A 487 -11.48 -21.55 -16.62
CA ARG A 487 -10.02 -21.72 -16.76
C ARG A 487 -9.64 -23.14 -17.16
N SER A 488 -10.38 -24.13 -16.68
CA SER A 488 -10.14 -25.54 -17.00
C SER A 488 -11.41 -26.38 -16.85
N LEU A 489 -11.50 -27.43 -17.65
CA LEU A 489 -12.44 -28.53 -17.51
C LEU A 489 -11.68 -29.84 -17.72
N ASN A 490 -11.50 -30.61 -16.66
CA ASN A 490 -10.79 -31.86 -16.65
C ASN A 490 -11.78 -33.02 -16.49
N VAL A 491 -11.58 -34.07 -17.25
CA VAL A 491 -12.37 -35.32 -17.18
C VAL A 491 -11.42 -36.46 -16.86
N SER A 492 -11.72 -37.22 -15.82
CA SER A 492 -11.00 -38.44 -15.46
C SER A 492 -11.97 -39.62 -15.60
N ALA A 493 -11.72 -40.47 -16.59
CA ALA A 493 -12.46 -41.68 -16.82
C ALA A 493 -11.48 -42.85 -16.79
N GLY A 494 -11.76 -43.89 -15.98
CA GLY A 494 -10.98 -45.14 -15.98
C GLY A 494 -9.46 -44.99 -15.75
N GLY A 495 -9.02 -44.12 -14.85
CA GLY A 495 -7.61 -44.02 -14.45
C GLY A 495 -6.69 -43.21 -15.39
N GLU A 496 -7.11 -42.79 -16.58
CA GLU A 496 -6.37 -41.84 -17.42
C GLU A 496 -6.62 -40.38 -16.99
N ARG A 497 -5.55 -39.67 -16.61
CA ARG A 497 -5.56 -38.21 -16.49
C ARG A 497 -5.37 -37.60 -17.87
N THR A 498 -6.46 -37.24 -18.56
CA THR A 498 -6.39 -36.46 -19.80
C THR A 498 -6.33 -34.96 -19.43
N GLY A 499 -5.13 -34.45 -19.17
CA GLY A 499 -4.83 -33.03 -19.03
C GLY A 499 -3.34 -32.81 -19.27
N PRO A 500 -2.89 -31.62 -19.74
CA PRO A 500 -1.47 -31.34 -19.87
C PRO A 500 -0.83 -31.47 -18.47
N ALA A 501 0.33 -32.14 -18.42
CA ALA A 501 1.11 -32.31 -17.20
C ALA A 501 1.51 -30.94 -16.61
N GLY A 502 0.61 -30.36 -15.84
CA GLY A 502 0.83 -29.17 -15.05
C GLY A 502 1.26 -29.62 -13.65
N SER A 503 2.46 -29.23 -13.29
CA SER A 503 3.12 -29.46 -11.99
C SER A 503 2.13 -29.43 -10.81
N SER A 504 2.06 -30.55 -10.10
CA SER A 504 1.45 -30.59 -8.76
C SER A 504 2.11 -29.51 -7.90
N PRO A 505 1.36 -28.67 -7.16
CA PRO A 505 1.98 -27.84 -6.16
C PRO A 505 2.53 -28.75 -5.05
N VAL A 506 3.84 -28.82 -4.96
CA VAL A 506 4.52 -29.37 -3.77
C VAL A 506 4.12 -28.46 -2.61
N PRO A 507 3.54 -28.95 -1.52
CA PRO A 507 3.30 -28.10 -0.36
C PRO A 507 4.65 -27.65 0.17
N SER A 508 4.92 -26.35 0.11
CA SER A 508 6.07 -25.74 0.75
C SER A 508 5.89 -25.87 2.26
N VAL A 509 6.63 -26.79 2.84
CA VAL A 509 6.74 -26.91 4.29
C VAL A 509 7.62 -25.77 4.78
N TYR A 510 7.03 -24.75 5.38
CA TYR A 510 7.77 -23.80 6.22
C TYR A 510 8.21 -24.54 7.50
N PRO A 511 9.50 -24.55 7.85
CA PRO A 511 9.93 -25.10 9.14
C PRO A 511 9.65 -24.08 10.25
N GLY A 512 8.77 -24.46 11.18
CA GLY A 512 8.62 -23.74 12.43
C GLY A 512 7.20 -23.40 12.86
N MET A 513 6.30 -24.40 12.99
CA MET A 513 5.16 -24.29 13.90
C MET A 513 4.65 -25.69 14.25
N THR A 514 5.05 -26.19 15.42
CA THR A 514 4.44 -27.35 16.05
C THR A 514 3.17 -26.92 16.77
N VAL A 515 2.01 -27.24 16.21
CA VAL A 515 0.76 -27.23 16.95
C VAL A 515 0.47 -28.64 17.37
N GLY A 516 0.62 -28.90 18.68
CA GLY A 516 0.24 -30.16 19.30
C GLY A 516 -1.29 -30.27 19.37
N VAL A 517 -1.88 -31.20 18.61
CA VAL A 517 -3.24 -31.67 18.81
C VAL A 517 -3.17 -33.11 19.34
N SER A 518 -3.43 -33.25 20.64
CA SER A 518 -3.67 -34.53 21.27
C SER A 518 -5.10 -34.98 20.97
N GLY A 519 -5.28 -35.97 20.12
CA GLY A 519 -6.52 -36.68 19.89
C GLY A 519 -6.26 -38.17 19.84
N PRO A 520 -7.22 -39.02 20.27
CA PRO A 520 -6.96 -40.45 20.49
C PRO A 520 -6.71 -41.18 19.18
N THR A 521 -5.65 -41.96 19.15
CA THR A 521 -5.30 -42.93 18.12
C THR A 521 -6.38 -43.97 17.95
N ALA A 522 -7.19 -43.85 16.89
CA ALA A 522 -8.00 -44.95 16.40
C ALA A 522 -7.09 -45.84 15.55
N SER A 523 -6.77 -47.03 16.11
CA SER A 523 -6.12 -48.09 15.39
C SER A 523 -7.13 -48.68 14.38
N PHE A 524 -6.93 -48.39 13.11
CA PHE A 524 -7.62 -49.08 12.02
C PHE A 524 -6.93 -50.43 11.80
N SER A 525 -7.54 -51.51 12.28
CA SER A 525 -7.24 -52.85 11.78
C SER A 525 -7.76 -52.93 10.34
N ALA A 526 -6.86 -52.85 9.38
CA ALA A 526 -7.16 -53.17 8.00
C ALA A 526 -7.40 -54.68 7.88
N THR A 527 -8.63 -55.15 8.05
CA THR A 527 -9.08 -56.39 7.45
C THR A 527 -9.30 -56.09 5.98
N SER A 528 -8.33 -56.41 5.13
CA SER A 528 -8.47 -56.43 3.71
C SER A 528 -9.44 -57.54 3.29
N THR A 529 -10.72 -57.25 3.26
CA THR A 529 -11.65 -57.95 2.38
C THR A 529 -11.29 -57.50 0.96
N VAL A 530 -10.68 -58.38 0.20
CA VAL A 530 -10.49 -58.22 -1.25
C VAL A 530 -11.90 -58.23 -1.86
N GLY A 531 -12.51 -57.04 -1.92
CA GLY A 531 -13.69 -56.79 -2.75
C GLY A 531 -13.24 -56.55 -4.18
N ALA A 532 -13.98 -57.00 -5.16
CA ALA A 532 -13.76 -56.61 -6.56
C ALA A 532 -13.58 -55.08 -6.66
N PRO A 533 -12.59 -54.57 -7.42
CA PRO A 533 -12.39 -53.16 -7.55
C PRO A 533 -13.70 -52.51 -8.04
N ALA A 534 -14.14 -51.52 -7.30
CA ALA A 534 -15.32 -50.77 -7.68
C ALA A 534 -15.05 -50.07 -9.01
N LYS A 535 -16.05 -50.05 -9.92
CA LYS A 535 -16.01 -49.27 -11.16
C LYS A 535 -15.58 -47.84 -10.83
N VAL A 536 -14.63 -47.31 -11.60
CA VAL A 536 -14.14 -45.95 -11.37
C VAL A 536 -15.13 -44.96 -12.00
N PRO A 537 -15.75 -44.08 -11.23
CA PRO A 537 -16.69 -43.09 -11.74
C PRO A 537 -15.97 -42.10 -12.67
N ILE A 538 -16.68 -41.63 -13.69
CA ILE A 538 -16.21 -40.55 -14.57
C ILE A 538 -16.31 -39.25 -13.73
N THR A 539 -15.17 -38.66 -13.45
CA THR A 539 -15.12 -37.42 -12.62
C THR A 539 -14.82 -36.22 -13.49
N PHE A 540 -15.69 -35.23 -13.44
CA PHE A 540 -15.54 -33.92 -14.06
C PHE A 540 -15.11 -32.93 -12.98
N THR A 541 -14.05 -32.16 -13.22
CA THR A 541 -13.59 -31.08 -12.34
C THR A 541 -13.28 -29.85 -13.16
N TRP A 542 -13.59 -28.68 -12.63
CA TRP A 542 -13.34 -27.42 -13.32
C TRP A 542 -12.93 -26.31 -12.39
N GLN A 543 -12.31 -25.29 -12.99
CA GLN A 543 -12.02 -24.02 -12.34
C GLN A 543 -12.66 -22.91 -13.17
N ALA A 544 -13.45 -22.09 -12.51
CA ALA A 544 -14.08 -20.93 -13.09
C ALA A 544 -14.18 -19.82 -12.07
N ASP A 545 -14.08 -18.58 -12.52
CA ASP A 545 -14.27 -17.37 -11.74
C ASP A 545 -15.05 -16.33 -12.53
N ASP A 546 -15.59 -15.37 -11.82
CA ASP A 546 -16.29 -14.24 -12.41
C ASP A 546 -15.51 -12.96 -12.16
N PRO A 547 -15.25 -12.12 -13.21
CA PRO A 547 -14.52 -10.87 -13.04
C PRO A 547 -15.23 -9.86 -12.11
N ASN A 548 -16.56 -9.86 -12.08
CA ASN A 548 -17.38 -9.01 -11.19
C ASN A 548 -17.50 -9.58 -9.77
N GLY A 549 -17.06 -10.84 -9.57
CA GLY A 549 -17.19 -11.55 -8.30
C GLY A 549 -18.58 -12.17 -8.08
N ASP A 550 -19.33 -12.37 -9.16
CA ASP A 550 -20.68 -12.92 -9.13
C ASP A 550 -20.70 -14.42 -8.80
N GLN A 551 -21.82 -14.87 -8.22
CA GLN A 551 -22.02 -16.29 -7.94
C GLN A 551 -22.29 -17.05 -9.22
N LEU A 552 -21.48 -18.10 -9.46
CA LEU A 552 -21.60 -18.90 -10.68
C LEU A 552 -22.51 -20.10 -10.47
N ARG A 553 -23.29 -20.36 -11.50
CA ARG A 553 -24.09 -21.57 -11.68
C ARG A 553 -23.59 -22.33 -12.91
N TYR A 554 -23.50 -23.66 -12.78
CA TYR A 554 -22.96 -24.51 -13.85
C TYR A 554 -24.00 -25.46 -14.40
N ALA A 555 -23.89 -25.74 -15.70
CA ALA A 555 -24.58 -26.83 -16.41
C ALA A 555 -23.55 -27.66 -17.17
N LEU A 556 -23.61 -28.99 -17.01
CA LEU A 556 -22.70 -29.94 -17.65
C LEU A 556 -23.45 -30.75 -18.69
N TYR A 557 -22.91 -30.79 -19.89
CA TYR A 557 -23.43 -31.53 -21.03
C TYR A 557 -22.36 -32.52 -21.50
N VAL A 558 -22.83 -33.59 -22.14
CA VAL A 558 -21.98 -34.57 -22.81
C VAL A 558 -22.54 -34.88 -24.18
N LYS A 559 -21.69 -35.29 -25.13
CA LYS A 559 -22.08 -35.90 -26.37
C LYS A 559 -21.03 -36.90 -26.83
N ALA A 560 -21.43 -37.93 -27.62
CA ALA A 560 -20.47 -38.74 -28.32
C ALA A 560 -19.68 -37.88 -29.32
N ALA A 561 -18.43 -38.26 -29.62
CA ALA A 561 -17.54 -37.45 -30.47
C ALA A 561 -18.08 -37.33 -31.91
N ASP A 562 -18.86 -38.29 -32.36
CA ASP A 562 -19.49 -38.37 -33.69
C ASP A 562 -20.94 -37.81 -33.73
N GLU A 563 -21.50 -37.42 -32.54
CA GLU A 563 -22.82 -36.82 -32.47
C GLU A 563 -22.74 -35.28 -32.59
N ASN A 564 -23.87 -34.69 -33.04
CA ASN A 564 -24.00 -33.24 -33.13
C ASN A 564 -24.80 -32.64 -31.96
N GLN A 565 -25.56 -33.45 -31.23
CA GLN A 565 -26.46 -32.98 -30.17
C GLN A 565 -25.82 -33.13 -28.78
N TRP A 566 -25.93 -32.07 -27.97
CA TRP A 566 -25.51 -32.07 -26.57
C TRP A 566 -26.64 -32.62 -25.70
N HIS A 567 -26.30 -33.55 -24.79
CA HIS A 567 -27.20 -34.10 -23.79
C HIS A 567 -26.87 -33.51 -22.43
N LEU A 568 -27.83 -32.95 -21.72
CA LEU A 568 -27.67 -32.37 -20.37
C LEU A 568 -27.46 -33.51 -19.36
N LEU A 569 -26.31 -33.51 -18.70
CA LEU A 569 -26.05 -34.41 -17.58
C LEU A 569 -26.58 -33.85 -16.26
N LYS A 570 -26.25 -32.58 -15.99
CA LYS A 570 -26.65 -31.90 -14.75
C LYS A 570 -26.72 -30.40 -14.97
N ASP A 571 -27.74 -29.76 -14.41
CA ASP A 571 -27.87 -28.31 -14.39
C ASP A 571 -27.89 -27.77 -12.94
N LYS A 572 -27.85 -26.44 -12.81
CA LYS A 572 -27.99 -25.70 -11.55
C LYS A 572 -26.99 -26.10 -10.47
N MET A 573 -25.80 -26.53 -10.87
CA MET A 573 -24.72 -26.86 -9.95
C MET A 573 -24.04 -25.57 -9.44
N ARG A 574 -23.55 -25.62 -8.21
CA ARG A 574 -22.69 -24.58 -7.62
C ARG A 574 -21.33 -25.12 -7.22
N GLN A 575 -21.20 -26.46 -7.06
CA GLN A 575 -19.94 -27.12 -6.87
C GLN A 575 -19.13 -27.18 -8.18
N THR A 576 -17.82 -27.30 -8.07
CA THR A 576 -16.86 -27.34 -9.17
C THR A 576 -16.45 -28.75 -9.57
N SER A 577 -17.27 -29.73 -9.23
CA SER A 577 -17.06 -31.13 -9.60
C SER A 577 -18.39 -31.88 -9.76
N TYR A 578 -18.37 -32.89 -10.62
CA TYR A 578 -19.49 -33.81 -10.80
C TYR A 578 -18.97 -35.23 -11.07
N GLN A 579 -19.62 -36.22 -10.50
CA GLN A 579 -19.29 -37.62 -10.77
C GLN A 579 -20.46 -38.29 -11.47
N LEU A 580 -20.12 -39.07 -12.52
CA LEU A 580 -21.07 -39.85 -13.31
C LEU A 580 -20.64 -41.32 -13.24
N GLU A 581 -21.61 -42.19 -12.89
CA GLU A 581 -21.36 -43.63 -12.98
C GLU A 581 -21.18 -44.04 -14.46
N PRO A 582 -20.14 -44.83 -14.79
CA PRO A 582 -19.79 -45.13 -16.18
C PRO A 582 -20.93 -45.81 -16.95
N ASP A 583 -21.70 -46.69 -16.30
CA ASP A 583 -22.83 -47.45 -16.89
C ASP A 583 -24.07 -46.60 -17.23
N THR A 584 -24.01 -45.30 -16.95
CA THR A 584 -25.06 -44.35 -17.32
C THR A 584 -25.04 -43.98 -18.80
N ILE A 585 -23.89 -44.12 -19.48
CA ILE A 585 -23.71 -43.84 -20.91
C ILE A 585 -22.99 -45.01 -21.56
N THR A 586 -23.23 -45.19 -22.87
CA THR A 586 -22.68 -46.33 -23.67
C THR A 586 -21.18 -46.20 -23.88
N ASP A 587 -20.53 -47.31 -24.20
CA ASP A 587 -19.12 -47.33 -24.58
C ASP A 587 -18.87 -46.46 -25.81
N GLY A 588 -17.78 -45.70 -25.79
CA GLY A 588 -17.41 -44.82 -26.87
C GLY A 588 -16.53 -43.62 -26.46
N LYS A 589 -16.26 -42.81 -27.46
CA LYS A 589 -15.47 -41.56 -27.28
C LYS A 589 -16.43 -40.39 -27.11
N TYR A 590 -16.25 -39.64 -26.04
CA TYR A 590 -17.12 -38.55 -25.64
C TYR A 590 -16.34 -37.23 -25.47
N VAL A 591 -17.07 -36.11 -25.51
CA VAL A 591 -16.63 -34.78 -25.09
C VAL A 591 -17.66 -34.20 -24.14
N ALA A 592 -17.19 -33.45 -23.14
CA ALA A 592 -18.05 -32.72 -22.19
C ALA A 592 -18.03 -31.22 -22.49
N ARG A 593 -19.14 -30.55 -22.27
CA ARG A 593 -19.25 -29.09 -22.32
C ARG A 593 -19.77 -28.57 -21.00
N LEU A 594 -18.99 -27.72 -20.35
CA LEU A 594 -19.38 -26.99 -19.19
C LEU A 594 -19.88 -25.59 -19.60
N VAL A 595 -21.02 -25.19 -19.10
CA VAL A 595 -21.55 -23.82 -19.21
C VAL A 595 -21.54 -23.19 -17.83
N ALA A 596 -20.88 -22.06 -17.67
CA ALA A 596 -20.94 -21.23 -16.48
C ALA A 596 -21.84 -20.02 -16.74
N SER A 597 -22.67 -19.66 -15.77
CA SER A 597 -23.61 -18.54 -15.82
C SER A 597 -23.60 -17.78 -14.52
N ASP A 598 -23.69 -16.46 -14.58
CA ASP A 598 -23.81 -15.52 -13.45
C ASP A 598 -25.25 -15.13 -13.12
N GLU A 599 -26.23 -15.88 -13.65
CA GLU A 599 -27.67 -15.59 -13.53
C GLU A 599 -28.22 -15.59 -12.09
N ASP A 600 -27.46 -16.11 -11.12
CA ASP A 600 -27.85 -16.07 -9.71
C ASP A 600 -27.63 -14.66 -9.10
N SER A 601 -26.71 -13.87 -9.68
CA SER A 601 -26.38 -12.50 -9.22
C SER A 601 -26.96 -11.42 -10.13
N ASN A 602 -27.29 -11.75 -11.38
CA ASN A 602 -27.70 -10.80 -12.41
C ASN A 602 -29.10 -11.07 -12.94
N PRO A 603 -29.91 -10.02 -13.21
CA PRO A 603 -31.20 -10.20 -13.87
C PRO A 603 -31.03 -10.77 -15.28
N PRO A 604 -32.06 -11.46 -15.83
CA PRO A 604 -31.95 -12.16 -17.11
C PRO A 604 -31.52 -11.29 -18.30
N SER A 605 -31.76 -9.98 -18.23
CA SER A 605 -31.38 -9.02 -19.29
C SER A 605 -29.88 -8.73 -19.34
N THR A 606 -29.17 -8.91 -18.22
CA THR A 606 -27.74 -8.61 -18.10
C THR A 606 -26.89 -9.83 -17.77
N ALA A 607 -27.52 -10.96 -17.38
CA ALA A 607 -26.82 -12.20 -17.12
C ALA A 607 -25.98 -12.67 -18.32
N ARG A 608 -24.78 -13.15 -18.04
CA ARG A 608 -23.80 -13.62 -19.04
C ARG A 608 -23.51 -15.10 -18.85
N LYS A 609 -23.06 -15.72 -19.92
CA LYS A 609 -22.69 -17.15 -19.94
C LYS A 609 -21.46 -17.37 -20.77
N THR A 610 -20.67 -18.33 -20.35
CA THR A 610 -19.48 -18.81 -21.08
C THR A 610 -19.49 -20.34 -21.06
N ASP A 611 -18.94 -20.97 -22.08
CA ASP A 611 -18.79 -22.41 -22.14
C ASP A 611 -17.37 -22.84 -22.49
N LEU A 612 -17.00 -24.05 -22.07
CA LEU A 612 -15.76 -24.72 -22.39
C LEU A 612 -16.00 -26.19 -22.69
N VAL A 613 -15.36 -26.69 -23.74
CA VAL A 613 -15.42 -28.09 -24.13
C VAL A 613 -14.15 -28.80 -23.71
N SER A 614 -14.30 -30.00 -23.12
CA SER A 614 -13.17 -30.81 -22.64
C SER A 614 -12.37 -31.44 -23.79
N ALA A 615 -11.18 -31.94 -23.48
CA ALA A 615 -10.54 -32.95 -24.31
C ALA A 615 -11.44 -34.19 -24.41
N PRO A 616 -11.38 -34.96 -25.54
CA PRO A 616 -12.11 -36.20 -25.65
C PRO A 616 -11.68 -37.24 -24.61
N PHE A 617 -12.64 -38.01 -24.10
CA PHE A 617 -12.41 -39.11 -23.15
C PHE A 617 -13.13 -40.37 -23.58
N TRP A 618 -12.68 -41.51 -23.10
CA TRP A 618 -13.28 -42.79 -23.38
C TRP A 618 -14.17 -43.28 -22.25
N VAL A 619 -15.28 -43.88 -22.57
CA VAL A 619 -16.15 -44.61 -21.66
C VAL A 619 -16.12 -46.08 -22.06
N ASP A 620 -15.92 -46.96 -21.09
CA ASP A 620 -15.84 -48.38 -21.27
C ASP A 620 -16.53 -49.14 -20.15
N ASN A 621 -17.57 -49.82 -20.47
CA ASN A 621 -18.36 -50.66 -19.58
C ASN A 621 -18.25 -52.16 -19.87
N THR A 622 -17.51 -52.49 -20.96
CA THR A 622 -17.41 -53.86 -21.45
C THR A 622 -16.25 -54.58 -20.75
N PRO A 623 -16.51 -55.72 -20.04
CA PRO A 623 -15.45 -56.49 -19.44
C PRO A 623 -14.54 -57.14 -20.45
N PRO A 624 -13.23 -57.32 -20.14
CA PRO A 624 -12.33 -58.09 -20.96
C PRO A 624 -12.85 -59.52 -21.22
N SER A 625 -12.69 -60.02 -22.44
CA SER A 625 -12.94 -61.43 -22.77
C SER A 625 -11.69 -62.25 -22.49
N VAL A 626 -11.84 -63.35 -21.74
CA VAL A 626 -10.72 -64.22 -21.35
C VAL A 626 -10.96 -65.64 -21.83
N HIS A 627 -10.10 -66.13 -22.72
CA HIS A 627 -10.23 -67.41 -23.39
C HIS A 627 -9.10 -68.33 -23.04
N LEU A 628 -9.45 -69.60 -22.76
CA LEU A 628 -8.45 -70.67 -22.60
C LEU A 628 -7.82 -70.96 -23.99
N ARG A 629 -6.50 -70.87 -24.09
CA ARG A 629 -5.73 -71.14 -25.28
C ARG A 629 -5.21 -72.57 -25.27
N GLU A 630 -4.51 -72.99 -24.21
CA GLU A 630 -3.90 -74.31 -24.04
C GLU A 630 -3.83 -74.65 -22.56
N GLN A 631 -3.89 -75.97 -22.27
CA GLN A 631 -3.64 -76.49 -20.94
C GLN A 631 -2.86 -77.82 -21.00
N GLN A 632 -1.89 -77.96 -20.10
CA GLN A 632 -1.10 -79.16 -19.95
C GLN A 632 -0.94 -79.52 -18.47
N VAL A 633 -0.97 -80.80 -18.16
CA VAL A 633 -0.69 -81.30 -16.81
C VAL A 633 0.51 -82.22 -16.86
N LYS A 634 1.56 -81.92 -16.07
CA LYS A 634 2.77 -82.71 -16.02
C LYS A 634 3.25 -82.88 -14.54
N GLU A 635 3.46 -84.05 -14.09
CA GLU A 635 3.98 -84.35 -12.76
C GLU A 635 3.16 -83.73 -11.57
N GLY A 636 1.86 -83.57 -11.79
CA GLY A 636 0.97 -82.99 -10.78
C GLY A 636 0.88 -81.43 -10.83
N GLU A 637 1.61 -80.80 -11.70
CA GLU A 637 1.53 -79.33 -11.94
C GLU A 637 0.74 -79.07 -13.25
N ALA A 638 -0.13 -78.06 -13.25
CA ALA A 638 -0.85 -77.60 -14.44
C ALA A 638 -0.21 -76.32 -14.98
N VAL A 639 -0.02 -76.28 -16.29
CA VAL A 639 0.36 -75.09 -17.04
C VAL A 639 -0.84 -74.74 -17.89
N VAL A 640 -1.45 -73.54 -17.66
CA VAL A 640 -2.66 -73.08 -18.36
C VAL A 640 -2.34 -71.78 -19.05
N GLN A 641 -2.65 -71.70 -20.32
CA GLN A 641 -2.47 -70.49 -21.10
C GLN A 641 -3.83 -69.86 -21.45
N PHE A 642 -3.94 -68.56 -21.15
CA PHE A 642 -5.11 -67.79 -21.48
C PHE A 642 -4.72 -66.65 -22.39
N ASP A 643 -5.63 -66.29 -23.28
CA ASP A 643 -5.61 -65.03 -24.02
C ASP A 643 -6.73 -64.13 -23.50
N ALA A 644 -6.38 -62.92 -23.17
CA ALA A 644 -7.32 -61.91 -22.73
C ALA A 644 -7.37 -60.73 -23.78
N GLU A 645 -8.53 -60.28 -24.08
CA GLU A 645 -8.72 -59.18 -25.04
C GLU A 645 -9.86 -58.26 -24.55
N ASP A 646 -9.61 -56.93 -24.65
CA ASP A 646 -10.62 -55.92 -24.49
C ASP A 646 -10.83 -55.14 -25.77
N ALA A 647 -12.09 -54.83 -26.08
CA ALA A 647 -12.45 -54.13 -27.34
C ALA A 647 -12.18 -52.61 -27.26
N THR A 648 -12.20 -52.03 -26.09
CA THR A 648 -12.23 -50.58 -25.87
C THR A 648 -11.00 -50.04 -25.16
N SER A 649 -10.66 -50.61 -24.02
CA SER A 649 -9.59 -50.12 -23.15
C SER A 649 -8.42 -51.09 -22.96
N PRO A 650 -7.21 -50.64 -22.61
CA PRO A 650 -6.10 -51.54 -22.27
C PRO A 650 -6.38 -52.34 -20.98
N LEU A 651 -5.84 -53.57 -20.93
CA LEU A 651 -5.81 -54.36 -19.73
C LEU A 651 -4.82 -53.79 -18.73
N ARG A 652 -5.10 -53.92 -17.43
CA ARG A 652 -4.31 -53.30 -16.36
C ARG A 652 -3.69 -54.26 -15.39
N SER A 653 -4.41 -55.31 -15.04
CA SER A 653 -3.95 -56.32 -14.06
C SER A 653 -4.68 -57.63 -14.20
N ALA A 654 -4.08 -58.69 -13.74
CA ALA A 654 -4.72 -60.00 -13.76
C ALA A 654 -4.40 -60.76 -12.44
N GLU A 655 -5.36 -61.59 -12.04
CA GLU A 655 -5.26 -62.42 -10.86
C GLU A 655 -5.68 -63.85 -11.19
N VAL A 656 -5.08 -64.80 -10.59
CA VAL A 656 -5.43 -66.23 -10.74
C VAL A 656 -5.87 -66.86 -9.44
N SER A 657 -6.86 -67.71 -9.49
CA SER A 657 -7.29 -68.54 -8.36
C SER A 657 -7.40 -70.01 -8.82
N THR A 658 -6.97 -70.90 -7.93
CA THR A 658 -7.15 -72.36 -8.13
C THR A 658 -8.19 -72.85 -7.16
N ASP A 659 -9.24 -73.53 -7.66
CA ASP A 659 -10.36 -74.09 -6.89
C ASP A 659 -11.15 -73.02 -6.07
N GLY A 660 -11.15 -71.79 -6.54
CA GLY A 660 -11.88 -70.71 -5.88
C GLY A 660 -11.27 -70.26 -4.54
N ARG A 661 -10.01 -70.61 -4.27
CA ARG A 661 -9.25 -70.19 -3.09
C ARG A 661 -8.73 -68.75 -3.23
N ASP A 662 -7.62 -68.46 -2.59
CA ASP A 662 -7.00 -67.11 -2.63
C ASP A 662 -6.66 -66.70 -4.06
N TRP A 663 -6.85 -65.40 -4.34
CA TRP A 663 -6.44 -64.80 -5.59
C TRP A 663 -4.99 -64.29 -5.48
N HIS A 664 -4.19 -64.54 -6.51
CA HIS A 664 -2.78 -64.11 -6.59
C HIS A 664 -2.58 -63.33 -7.92
N ASP A 665 -1.83 -62.24 -7.84
CA ASP A 665 -1.45 -61.46 -9.00
C ASP A 665 -0.67 -62.33 -10.01
N VAL A 666 -0.96 -62.15 -11.30
CA VAL A 666 -0.25 -62.76 -12.41
C VAL A 666 0.08 -61.75 -13.45
N ASN A 667 1.31 -61.75 -13.96
CA ASN A 667 1.74 -60.91 -15.06
C ASN A 667 1.44 -61.58 -16.41
N SER A 668 1.35 -60.79 -17.46
CA SER A 668 1.32 -61.29 -18.84
C SER A 668 2.64 -61.97 -19.22
N ASP A 669 2.65 -62.70 -20.32
CA ASP A 669 3.83 -63.45 -20.80
C ASP A 669 5.00 -62.52 -21.17
N ASP A 670 4.76 -61.26 -21.50
CA ASP A 670 5.76 -60.21 -21.74
C ASP A 670 6.17 -59.43 -20.46
N GLY A 671 5.49 -59.68 -19.34
CA GLY A 671 5.80 -59.15 -18.02
C GLY A 671 5.04 -57.91 -17.61
N ILE A 672 4.28 -57.23 -18.47
CA ILE A 672 3.54 -56.01 -18.18
C ILE A 672 2.14 -56.12 -18.78
N VAL A 673 1.11 -55.88 -17.96
CA VAL A 673 -0.28 -55.84 -18.43
C VAL A 673 -0.67 -54.40 -18.80
N ASP A 674 -0.52 -54.05 -20.07
CA ASP A 674 -0.72 -52.66 -20.51
C ASP A 674 -1.34 -52.50 -21.92
N SER A 675 -1.63 -53.62 -22.59
CA SER A 675 -2.19 -53.60 -23.94
C SER A 675 -3.63 -54.12 -23.95
N ARG A 676 -4.33 -53.94 -25.12
CA ARG A 676 -5.69 -54.48 -25.28
C ARG A 676 -5.73 -56.01 -25.41
N ARG A 677 -4.61 -56.64 -25.70
CA ARG A 677 -4.50 -58.09 -25.86
C ARG A 677 -3.27 -58.56 -25.13
N GLU A 678 -3.49 -59.49 -24.19
CA GLU A 678 -2.43 -60.05 -23.39
C GLU A 678 -2.56 -61.56 -23.35
N ALA A 679 -1.42 -62.22 -23.28
CA ALA A 679 -1.34 -63.67 -23.05
C ALA A 679 -0.82 -63.93 -21.64
N PHE A 680 -1.38 -64.92 -20.97
CA PHE A 680 -1.04 -65.28 -19.62
C PHE A 680 -0.69 -66.78 -19.54
N THR A 681 0.48 -67.10 -19.06
CA THR A 681 0.90 -68.49 -18.74
C THR A 681 0.88 -68.72 -17.23
N VAL A 682 -0.18 -69.33 -16.76
CA VAL A 682 -0.37 -69.65 -15.34
C VAL A 682 0.24 -71.04 -15.02
N LYS A 683 1.14 -71.08 -14.09
CA LYS A 683 1.68 -72.33 -13.52
C LYS A 683 1.13 -72.54 -12.11
N THR A 684 0.42 -73.65 -11.91
CA THR A 684 -0.03 -74.03 -10.56
C THR A 684 1.10 -74.71 -9.81
N GLY A 685 1.06 -74.67 -8.49
CA GLY A 685 1.87 -75.60 -7.70
C GLY A 685 1.39 -77.04 -7.87
N LYS A 686 1.97 -78.01 -7.15
CA LYS A 686 1.54 -79.41 -7.13
C LYS A 686 0.10 -79.53 -6.65
N LEU A 687 -0.77 -80.01 -7.54
CA LEU A 687 -2.16 -80.27 -7.23
C LEU A 687 -2.38 -81.68 -6.80
N SER A 688 -3.41 -81.93 -6.00
CA SER A 688 -3.81 -83.34 -5.59
C SER A 688 -4.43 -84.05 -6.81
N PRO A 689 -4.42 -85.38 -6.82
CA PRO A 689 -5.15 -86.11 -7.84
C PRO A 689 -6.65 -85.74 -7.83
N GLY A 690 -7.23 -85.39 -9.03
CA GLY A 690 -8.61 -85.00 -9.17
C GLY A 690 -8.77 -83.89 -10.17
N GLU A 691 -10.01 -83.41 -10.26
CA GLU A 691 -10.37 -82.26 -11.08
C GLU A 691 -10.12 -80.96 -10.29
N HIS A 692 -9.45 -79.97 -10.93
CA HIS A 692 -9.17 -78.67 -10.40
C HIS A 692 -9.60 -77.60 -11.38
N VAL A 693 -10.05 -76.47 -10.88
CA VAL A 693 -10.46 -75.32 -11.66
C VAL A 693 -9.48 -74.19 -11.51
N VAL A 694 -8.79 -73.77 -12.55
CA VAL A 694 -7.94 -72.60 -12.59
C VAL A 694 -8.73 -71.48 -13.23
N THR A 695 -8.93 -70.37 -12.51
CA THR A 695 -9.67 -69.20 -12.96
C THR A 695 -8.74 -68.00 -13.07
N LEU A 696 -8.67 -67.38 -14.26
CA LEU A 696 -8.02 -66.11 -14.48
C LEU A 696 -9.02 -64.99 -14.48
N ARG A 697 -8.78 -63.94 -13.69
CA ARG A 697 -9.55 -62.73 -13.67
C ARG A 697 -8.67 -61.58 -14.21
N VAL A 698 -9.12 -60.90 -15.23
CA VAL A 698 -8.38 -59.84 -15.88
C VAL A 698 -9.20 -58.55 -15.75
N TYR A 699 -8.53 -57.46 -15.35
CA TYR A 699 -9.11 -56.13 -15.25
C TYR A 699 -8.59 -55.22 -16.32
N ASP A 700 -9.47 -54.39 -16.90
CA ASP A 700 -9.13 -53.29 -17.79
C ASP A 700 -8.79 -51.97 -16.97
N THR A 701 -8.45 -50.92 -17.69
CA THR A 701 -8.19 -49.59 -17.09
C THR A 701 -9.46 -48.91 -16.60
N ALA A 702 -10.64 -49.26 -17.10
CA ALA A 702 -11.93 -48.76 -16.64
C ALA A 702 -12.42 -49.47 -15.36
N GLY A 703 -11.78 -50.57 -15.00
CA GLY A 703 -12.11 -51.35 -13.79
C GLY A 703 -13.11 -52.46 -14.03
N ASN A 704 -13.44 -52.77 -15.29
CA ASN A 704 -14.27 -53.96 -15.61
C ASN A 704 -13.44 -55.22 -15.46
N ALA A 705 -14.10 -56.33 -15.01
CA ALA A 705 -13.44 -57.59 -14.77
C ALA A 705 -13.99 -58.70 -15.67
N GLY A 706 -13.09 -59.33 -16.44
CA GLY A 706 -13.36 -60.50 -17.22
C GLY A 706 -12.84 -61.82 -16.54
N LEU A 707 -13.55 -62.91 -16.74
CA LEU A 707 -13.21 -64.21 -16.12
C LEU A 707 -13.06 -65.27 -17.20
N GLY A 708 -11.94 -65.98 -17.14
CA GLY A 708 -11.71 -67.23 -17.92
C GLY A 708 -11.42 -68.41 -16.99
N LYS A 709 -11.81 -69.60 -17.36
CA LYS A 709 -11.57 -70.81 -16.57
C LYS A 709 -10.98 -71.95 -17.40
N ALA A 710 -10.15 -72.72 -16.77
CA ALA A 710 -9.66 -73.99 -17.27
C ALA A 710 -9.98 -75.09 -16.24
N VAL A 711 -10.43 -76.24 -16.73
CA VAL A 711 -10.62 -77.43 -15.90
C VAL A 711 -9.50 -78.38 -16.22
N VAL A 712 -8.66 -78.68 -15.24
CA VAL A 712 -7.48 -79.54 -15.37
C VAL A 712 -7.68 -80.81 -14.53
N ASN A 713 -7.39 -81.96 -15.10
CA ASN A 713 -7.53 -83.23 -14.40
C ASN A 713 -6.14 -83.81 -14.10
N VAL A 714 -5.82 -83.98 -12.81
CA VAL A 714 -4.53 -84.52 -12.34
C VAL A 714 -4.71 -86.01 -12.09
N VAL A 715 -4.11 -86.82 -12.93
CA VAL A 715 -4.11 -88.28 -12.73
C VAL A 715 -3.11 -88.68 -11.64
N GLY A 716 -3.58 -89.44 -10.65
CA GLY A 716 -2.72 -89.99 -9.62
C GLY A 716 -1.65 -90.87 -10.18
N GLY A 717 -0.38 -90.53 -9.98
CA GLY A 717 0.72 -91.42 -10.33
C GLY A 717 0.60 -92.71 -9.58
N ASP A 718 0.53 -93.86 -10.34
CA ASP A 718 0.50 -95.22 -9.79
C ASP A 718 1.84 -95.54 -9.04
N THR A 719 1.76 -95.55 -7.73
CA THR A 719 2.90 -96.00 -6.85
C THR A 719 2.86 -97.52 -6.75
N THR A 720 3.06 -98.25 -7.87
CA THR A 720 3.37 -99.63 -7.86
C THR A 720 4.72 -99.87 -8.57
N LYS A 721 5.79 -99.94 -7.72
CA LYS A 721 7.02 -100.70 -7.90
C LYS A 721 8.02 -100.23 -6.85
N ASP A 722 8.74 -101.09 -6.15
CA ASP A 722 9.07 -102.49 -6.23
C ASP A 722 9.60 -102.99 -4.86
N ARG A 723 9.39 -104.23 -4.68
CA ARG A 723 10.22 -105.06 -3.70
C ARG A 723 11.64 -105.07 -4.15
#